data_bda03d20e4f9eea612d12c4a43d4ca50
#
_entry.id   bda03d20e4f9eea612d12c4a43d4ca50
#
_cell.length_a   1.000
_cell.length_b   1.000
_cell.length_c   1.000
_cell.angle_alpha   90.00
_cell.angle_beta   90.00
_cell.angle_gamma   90.00
#
_symmetry.space_group_name_H-M   'P 1'
#
loop_
_entity.id
_entity.type
_entity.pdbx_description
1 polymer ?
#
loop_
_entity_poly.entity_id
_entity_poly.type
_entity_poly.pdbx_seq_one_letter_code
_entity_poly.pdbx_strand_id
1 'polypeptide(L)'
;MQKYLLLFLIAFCMPIINVKADTTYIRGNIAPDTTNVAVRTCASLDCPQVKNDTNGNISISYPEMFEIIGEEGDFYKISLQYTGFWYEGYILKGKDDKAYVQKSEFTITDELLNSFKEMGFSDSYALKLAKLKISHPNWNFVPYEVNATFDEVIAGESKYIDTNLIDSSNQTLRSTEDGSYINGEWKTFSGGRWYAASRQTIKYYVDPRNFLNDGHVFMFEKLNYDAATQTEEAIISLLNGTFMAGNTFYYNENNEQVEVSYAKAFADSASQNDVSAIHLVSRVIQEQGVNGSSLSSGDNAEFPGFYNYFNIQANGGTTAEVIHNGLAYAKKKNWNSPYASIIGGGNLLNSYIKNGQNTLYLQKFDFVGSTYYTNQYMQNIRAPYTESYQAYKTYVKNNLLDSFFTFSIPVFKGEMPSYTSLNSDYNEDTTLSMLNVTDCNLMPSFTSSAYNYTCSLGSEITKVTVNATPTTADNIVEGTGEIELTDTVTNIEVTVTSKSGSKGIYKIVVTKTEDVKLSPDEILSKLQINNNSGYLSGFDLGSEAYYLSDLIRTNYPSSISTVSKEGKIATGMTLKVTNNGESNYTIVIYGDNNGDGEIDIVDLLKVQKSILGASKLEGAYLKASDVNKDGEVDIVDLLKIQKHILNVSKIEQ
;
A
#
# COMPACT_ATOMS: atom_id res chain seq x y z
N MET A 1 -0.05 63.29 61.43
CA MET A 1 -0.39 61.86 61.53
C MET A 1 -1.32 61.55 60.37
N GLN A 2 -0.74 61.05 59.25
CA GLN A 2 -1.45 60.67 58.01
C GLN A 2 -1.99 59.27 58.17
N LYS A 3 -3.30 59.07 57.98
CA LYS A 3 -3.95 57.75 57.87
C LYS A 3 -3.95 57.33 56.39
N TYR A 4 -3.26 56.26 56.08
CA TYR A 4 -3.32 55.62 54.78
C TYR A 4 -4.60 54.77 54.70
N LEU A 5 -5.43 55.06 53.67
CA LEU A 5 -6.62 54.32 53.32
C LEU A 5 -6.18 53.30 52.25
N LEU A 6 -6.17 52.02 52.60
CA LEU A 6 -5.86 50.92 51.67
C LEU A 6 -7.15 50.50 50.94
N LEU A 7 -7.28 50.90 49.69
CA LEU A 7 -8.34 50.39 48.80
C LEU A 7 -7.96 49.00 48.34
N PHE A 8 -8.68 47.95 48.74
CA PHE A 8 -8.63 46.66 48.15
C PHE A 8 -9.46 46.68 46.86
N LEU A 9 -8.79 46.64 45.68
CA LEU A 9 -9.42 46.30 44.39
C LEU A 9 -9.59 44.78 44.35
N ILE A 10 -10.80 44.28 44.54
CA ILE A 10 -11.17 42.91 44.21
C ILE A 10 -11.36 42.86 42.68
N ALA A 11 -10.33 42.39 41.98
CA ALA A 11 -10.48 42.03 40.58
C ALA A 11 -11.35 40.77 40.49
N PHE A 12 -12.58 40.91 40.04
CA PHE A 12 -13.41 39.80 39.59
C PHE A 12 -12.76 39.23 38.34
N CYS A 13 -11.98 38.15 38.46
CA CYS A 13 -11.67 37.28 37.33
C CYS A 13 -12.97 36.59 36.94
N MET A 14 -13.71 37.16 36.00
CA MET A 14 -14.66 36.35 35.21
C MET A 14 -13.86 35.33 34.44
N PRO A 15 -14.20 34.03 34.51
CA PRO A 15 -13.61 33.08 33.60
C PRO A 15 -13.97 33.53 32.17
N ILE A 16 -12.97 33.76 31.36
CA ILE A 16 -13.15 33.91 29.91
C ILE A 16 -13.65 32.53 29.45
N ILE A 17 -14.96 32.39 29.29
CA ILE A 17 -15.56 31.28 28.62
C ILE A 17 -15.12 31.46 27.16
N ASN A 18 -14.09 30.75 26.74
CA ASN A 18 -13.77 30.56 25.33
C ASN A 18 -14.94 29.77 24.73
N VAL A 19 -15.95 30.47 24.25
CA VAL A 19 -16.98 29.89 23.42
C VAL A 19 -16.27 29.50 22.12
N LYS A 20 -15.88 28.23 22.01
CA LYS A 20 -15.41 27.67 20.78
C LYS A 20 -16.62 27.66 19.83
N ALA A 21 -16.51 28.29 18.69
CA ALA A 21 -17.61 28.30 17.73
C ALA A 21 -17.94 26.87 17.29
N ASP A 22 -19.23 26.55 17.14
CA ASP A 22 -19.70 25.31 16.57
C ASP A 22 -18.95 25.00 15.26
N THR A 23 -18.55 23.76 15.09
CA THR A 23 -17.77 23.35 13.92
C THR A 23 -18.72 22.81 12.83
N THR A 24 -18.67 23.40 11.64
CA THR A 24 -19.39 22.88 10.49
C THR A 24 -18.66 21.66 9.91
N TYR A 25 -19.42 20.58 9.70
CA TYR A 25 -18.97 19.38 9.00
C TYR A 25 -19.81 19.16 7.73
N ILE A 26 -19.14 19.02 6.59
CA ILE A 26 -19.78 18.82 5.31
C ILE A 26 -19.42 17.43 4.80
N ARG A 27 -20.42 16.56 4.67
CA ARG A 27 -20.28 15.23 4.11
C ARG A 27 -20.74 15.21 2.65
N GLY A 28 -19.94 14.59 1.79
CA GLY A 28 -20.32 14.23 0.43
C GLY A 28 -20.47 12.71 0.31
N ASN A 29 -21.42 12.27 -0.51
CA ASN A 29 -21.50 10.89 -0.95
C ASN A 29 -21.73 10.85 -2.45
N ILE A 30 -21.18 9.83 -3.11
CA ILE A 30 -21.46 9.60 -4.53
C ILE A 30 -22.94 9.23 -4.67
N ALA A 31 -23.63 9.90 -5.59
CA ALA A 31 -25.04 9.67 -5.85
C ALA A 31 -25.29 8.24 -6.37
N PRO A 32 -26.45 7.62 -6.08
CA PRO A 32 -26.84 6.33 -6.65
C PRO A 32 -26.68 6.31 -8.18
N ASP A 33 -26.34 5.16 -8.74
CA ASP A 33 -26.10 4.94 -10.18
C ASP A 33 -24.96 5.80 -10.78
N THR A 34 -24.07 6.32 -9.94
CA THR A 34 -22.90 7.09 -10.36
C THR A 34 -21.64 6.28 -10.13
N THR A 35 -20.83 6.12 -11.16
CA THR A 35 -19.61 5.31 -11.13
C THR A 35 -18.41 6.07 -11.72
N ASN A 36 -17.21 5.71 -11.29
CA ASN A 36 -15.93 6.16 -11.87
C ASN A 36 -15.77 7.69 -11.93
N VAL A 37 -16.21 8.42 -10.90
CA VAL A 37 -15.96 9.85 -10.80
C VAL A 37 -14.49 10.08 -10.42
N ALA A 38 -13.76 10.78 -11.28
CA ALA A 38 -12.33 11.02 -11.11
C ALA A 38 -12.06 12.01 -9.96
N VAL A 39 -11.10 11.68 -9.09
CA VAL A 39 -10.53 12.61 -8.11
C VAL A 39 -9.31 13.27 -8.74
N ARG A 40 -9.28 14.61 -8.83
CA ARG A 40 -8.29 15.39 -9.58
C ARG A 40 -7.41 16.21 -8.65
N THR A 41 -6.24 16.59 -9.16
CA THR A 41 -5.27 17.39 -8.39
C THR A 41 -5.64 18.87 -8.29
N CYS A 42 -6.55 19.36 -9.12
CA CYS A 42 -7.09 20.73 -9.09
C CYS A 42 -8.52 20.78 -9.65
N ALA A 43 -9.19 21.91 -9.50
CA ALA A 43 -10.60 22.14 -9.86
C ALA A 43 -10.82 22.37 -11.38
N SER A 44 -10.35 21.44 -12.22
CA SER A 44 -10.54 21.46 -13.68
C SER A 44 -10.59 20.06 -14.26
N LEU A 45 -11.34 19.88 -15.36
CA LEU A 45 -11.36 18.63 -16.11
C LEU A 45 -10.02 18.31 -16.80
N ASP A 46 -9.19 19.31 -17.02
CA ASP A 46 -7.86 19.16 -17.64
C ASP A 46 -6.78 18.74 -16.63
N CYS A 47 -7.08 18.82 -15.32
CA CYS A 47 -6.13 18.39 -14.30
C CYS A 47 -5.96 16.88 -14.27
N PRO A 48 -4.74 16.39 -14.02
CA PRO A 48 -4.51 14.96 -13.83
C PRO A 48 -5.29 14.43 -12.64
N GLN A 49 -5.56 13.13 -12.66
CA GLN A 49 -6.14 12.45 -11.50
C GLN A 49 -5.12 12.30 -10.39
N VAL A 50 -5.58 12.36 -9.14
CA VAL A 50 -4.79 12.01 -7.97
C VAL A 50 -4.35 10.55 -8.09
N LYS A 51 -3.09 10.30 -7.78
CA LYS A 51 -2.52 8.95 -7.79
C LYS A 51 -2.62 8.31 -6.40
N ASN A 52 -2.98 7.03 -6.37
CA ASN A 52 -2.92 6.24 -5.14
C ASN A 52 -1.49 5.76 -4.85
N ASP A 53 -1.33 5.06 -3.76
CA ASP A 53 -0.06 4.49 -3.25
C ASP A 53 0.65 3.53 -4.24
N THR A 54 -0.04 3.02 -5.24
CA THR A 54 0.50 2.17 -6.31
C THR A 54 0.56 2.85 -7.67
N ASN A 55 0.53 4.19 -7.68
CA ASN A 55 0.55 5.04 -8.87
C ASN A 55 -0.68 4.89 -9.80
N GLY A 56 -1.75 4.23 -9.34
CA GLY A 56 -3.04 4.15 -10.04
C GLY A 56 -3.86 5.43 -9.91
N ASN A 57 -4.72 5.73 -10.87
CA ASN A 57 -5.64 6.85 -10.80
C ASN A 57 -6.74 6.59 -9.77
N ILE A 58 -7.08 7.60 -8.95
CA ILE A 58 -8.21 7.53 -8.04
C ILE A 58 -9.49 7.93 -8.76
N SER A 59 -10.44 6.98 -8.80
CA SER A 59 -11.84 7.22 -9.20
C SER A 59 -12.75 6.52 -8.19
N ILE A 60 -13.82 7.20 -7.81
CA ILE A 60 -14.76 6.70 -6.79
C ILE A 60 -16.16 6.52 -7.39
N SER A 61 -16.90 5.62 -6.78
CA SER A 61 -18.25 5.21 -7.24
C SER A 61 -19.18 5.10 -6.04
N TYR A 62 -20.48 5.12 -6.28
CA TYR A 62 -21.44 4.77 -5.22
C TYR A 62 -21.06 3.41 -4.58
N PRO A 63 -21.06 3.26 -3.26
CA PRO A 63 -21.56 4.17 -2.22
C PRO A 63 -20.47 4.96 -1.47
N GLU A 64 -19.42 5.40 -2.12
CA GLU A 64 -18.29 6.07 -1.47
C GLU A 64 -18.73 7.37 -0.78
N MET A 65 -18.27 7.56 0.46
CA MET A 65 -18.47 8.76 1.27
C MET A 65 -17.14 9.43 1.58
N PHE A 66 -17.16 10.76 1.73
CA PHE A 66 -15.98 11.59 1.96
C PHE A 66 -16.34 12.90 2.64
N GLU A 67 -15.34 13.58 3.18
CA GLU A 67 -15.48 14.93 3.72
C GLU A 67 -15.29 15.96 2.61
N ILE A 68 -16.19 16.94 2.50
CA ILE A 68 -16.02 18.12 1.65
C ILE A 68 -15.31 19.18 2.50
N ILE A 69 -14.07 19.52 2.12
CA ILE A 69 -13.21 20.47 2.82
C ILE A 69 -13.08 21.82 2.12
N GLY A 70 -13.74 21.97 0.97
CA GLY A 70 -13.77 23.21 0.22
C GLY A 70 -14.59 23.09 -1.07
N GLU A 71 -14.74 24.22 -1.75
CA GLU A 71 -15.50 24.32 -3.00
C GLU A 71 -14.83 25.32 -3.94
N GLU A 72 -14.66 24.94 -5.22
CA GLU A 72 -14.07 25.80 -6.24
C GLU A 72 -14.76 25.55 -7.60
N GLY A 73 -15.51 26.53 -8.09
CA GLY A 73 -16.29 26.42 -9.32
C GLY A 73 -17.24 25.23 -9.28
N ASP A 74 -17.15 24.37 -10.28
CA ASP A 74 -17.97 23.16 -10.42
C ASP A 74 -17.43 21.95 -9.63
N PHE A 75 -16.43 22.17 -8.76
CA PHE A 75 -15.77 21.09 -8.02
C PHE A 75 -15.93 21.27 -6.51
N TYR A 76 -16.00 20.13 -5.80
CA TYR A 76 -15.73 20.05 -4.37
C TYR A 76 -14.28 19.65 -4.13
N LYS A 77 -13.59 20.31 -3.22
CA LYS A 77 -12.34 19.81 -2.62
C LYS A 77 -12.73 18.82 -1.54
N ILE A 78 -12.19 17.61 -1.62
CA ILE A 78 -12.57 16.50 -0.74
C ILE A 78 -11.35 15.91 -0.03
N SER A 79 -11.61 15.29 1.14
CA SER A 79 -10.70 14.39 1.83
C SER A 79 -11.36 13.01 1.92
N LEU A 80 -10.66 11.96 1.49
CA LEU A 80 -11.18 10.59 1.49
C LEU A 80 -10.08 9.60 1.85
N GLN A 81 -10.50 8.45 2.40
CA GLN A 81 -9.63 7.28 2.56
C GLN A 81 -9.82 6.35 1.36
N TYR A 82 -8.72 6.01 0.68
CA TYR A 82 -8.73 5.11 -0.48
C TYR A 82 -7.55 4.13 -0.37
N THR A 83 -7.81 2.85 -0.54
CA THR A 83 -6.81 1.76 -0.37
C THR A 83 -6.04 1.77 0.96
N GLY A 84 -6.61 2.38 2.00
CA GLY A 84 -6.01 2.51 3.32
C GLY A 84 -5.22 3.81 3.54
N PHE A 85 -5.10 4.69 2.56
CA PHE A 85 -4.41 5.98 2.64
C PHE A 85 -5.41 7.13 2.58
N TRP A 86 -5.05 8.27 3.18
CA TRP A 86 -5.82 9.50 3.09
C TRP A 86 -5.33 10.37 1.94
N TYR A 87 -6.27 10.83 1.11
CA TYR A 87 -6.01 11.68 -0.05
C TYR A 87 -6.90 12.91 -0.02
N GLU A 88 -6.35 14.01 -0.52
CA GLU A 88 -7.12 15.20 -0.87
C GLU A 88 -7.14 15.36 -2.39
N GLY A 89 -8.23 15.92 -2.90
CA GLY A 89 -8.38 16.20 -4.31
C GLY A 89 -9.70 16.88 -4.63
N TYR A 90 -9.98 17.04 -5.90
CA TYR A 90 -11.16 17.72 -6.42
C TYR A 90 -12.06 16.75 -7.18
N ILE A 91 -13.35 16.78 -6.89
CA ILE A 91 -14.36 15.96 -7.55
C ILE A 91 -15.43 16.84 -8.19
N LEU A 92 -15.85 16.50 -9.40
CA LEU A 92 -16.91 17.24 -10.12
C LEU A 92 -18.25 17.06 -9.40
N LYS A 93 -18.97 18.15 -9.17
CA LYS A 93 -20.29 18.16 -8.50
C LYS A 93 -21.36 17.41 -9.29
N GLY A 94 -21.32 17.53 -10.60
CA GLY A 94 -22.27 16.92 -11.54
C GLY A 94 -22.00 17.36 -12.98
N LYS A 95 -22.75 16.82 -13.91
CA LYS A 95 -22.69 17.17 -15.33
C LYS A 95 -24.06 16.96 -15.99
N ASP A 96 -24.43 17.84 -16.90
CA ASP A 96 -25.66 17.74 -17.74
C ASP A 96 -26.91 17.47 -16.87
N ASP A 97 -27.17 18.31 -15.87
CA ASP A 97 -28.25 18.22 -14.87
C ASP A 97 -28.24 16.98 -13.95
N LYS A 98 -27.21 16.09 -14.08
CA LYS A 98 -27.02 14.97 -13.18
C LYS A 98 -26.01 15.34 -12.07
N ALA A 99 -26.47 15.33 -10.81
CA ALA A 99 -25.58 15.45 -9.67
C ALA A 99 -24.77 14.15 -9.49
N TYR A 100 -23.44 14.27 -9.37
CA TYR A 100 -22.56 13.15 -9.02
C TYR A 100 -22.34 13.03 -7.53
N VAL A 101 -22.46 14.16 -6.81
CA VAL A 101 -22.24 14.25 -5.37
C VAL A 101 -23.51 14.77 -4.70
N GLN A 102 -23.95 14.05 -3.67
CA GLN A 102 -24.96 14.52 -2.72
C GLN A 102 -24.24 15.12 -1.53
N LYS A 103 -24.54 16.37 -1.19
CA LYS A 103 -23.93 17.14 -0.09
C LYS A 103 -24.88 17.19 1.09
N SER A 104 -24.38 16.93 2.29
CA SER A 104 -25.07 17.13 3.56
C SER A 104 -24.20 17.98 4.49
N GLU A 105 -24.80 18.93 5.18
CA GLU A 105 -24.11 19.84 6.09
C GLU A 105 -24.63 19.66 7.52
N PHE A 106 -23.73 19.58 8.47
CA PHE A 106 -24.02 19.31 9.88
C PHE A 106 -23.27 20.31 10.76
N THR A 107 -23.86 20.62 11.93
CA THR A 107 -23.23 21.43 12.98
C THR A 107 -22.82 20.52 14.13
N ILE A 108 -21.53 20.43 14.41
CA ILE A 108 -21.00 19.72 15.57
C ILE A 108 -20.90 20.70 16.72
N THR A 109 -21.67 20.43 17.79
CA THR A 109 -21.71 21.27 18.99
C THR A 109 -20.65 20.85 20.01
N ASP A 110 -20.22 21.80 20.85
CA ASP A 110 -19.32 21.49 21.97
C ASP A 110 -19.95 20.48 22.96
N GLU A 111 -21.27 20.48 23.10
CA GLU A 111 -22.00 19.49 23.92
C GLU A 111 -21.79 18.07 23.41
N LEU A 112 -21.93 17.86 22.10
CA LEU A 112 -21.71 16.56 21.49
C LEU A 112 -20.23 16.10 21.63
N LEU A 113 -19.29 17.00 21.42
CA LEU A 113 -17.87 16.70 21.62
C LEU A 113 -17.56 16.32 23.09
N ASN A 114 -18.09 17.08 24.04
CA ASN A 114 -17.89 16.84 25.46
C ASN A 114 -18.55 15.51 25.91
N SER A 115 -19.69 15.13 25.36
CA SER A 115 -20.31 13.85 25.67
C SER A 115 -19.40 12.65 25.38
N PHE A 116 -18.63 12.68 24.28
CA PHE A 116 -17.65 11.65 23.99
C PHE A 116 -16.43 11.70 24.94
N LYS A 117 -15.98 12.89 25.33
CA LYS A 117 -14.89 13.03 26.32
C LYS A 117 -15.28 12.52 27.70
N GLU A 118 -16.51 12.76 28.14
CA GLU A 118 -17.08 12.20 29.38
C GLU A 118 -17.16 10.68 29.36
N MET A 119 -17.32 10.08 28.17
CA MET A 119 -17.26 8.63 27.99
C MET A 119 -15.82 8.06 28.01
N GLY A 120 -14.77 8.90 28.08
CA GLY A 120 -13.37 8.48 28.10
C GLY A 120 -12.61 8.59 26.78
N PHE A 121 -13.20 9.15 25.73
CA PHE A 121 -12.53 9.38 24.47
C PHE A 121 -11.70 10.68 24.50
N SER A 122 -10.49 10.66 23.97
CA SER A 122 -9.68 11.88 23.82
C SER A 122 -10.22 12.79 22.70
N ASP A 123 -9.74 14.03 22.63
CA ASP A 123 -10.13 15.00 21.60
C ASP A 123 -9.98 14.47 20.16
N SER A 124 -8.94 13.68 19.92
CA SER A 124 -8.66 13.10 18.60
C SER A 124 -9.68 12.03 18.16
N TYR A 125 -10.36 11.37 19.10
CA TYR A 125 -11.49 10.48 18.85
C TYR A 125 -12.80 11.26 18.77
N ALA A 126 -13.04 12.17 19.72
CA ALA A 126 -14.32 12.85 19.93
C ALA A 126 -14.84 13.53 18.66
N LEU A 127 -13.97 14.25 17.93
CA LEU A 127 -14.35 14.92 16.68
C LEU A 127 -14.80 13.93 15.60
N LYS A 128 -14.08 12.82 15.43
CA LYS A 128 -14.43 11.81 14.43
C LYS A 128 -15.71 11.06 14.78
N LEU A 129 -15.89 10.72 16.05
CA LEU A 129 -17.11 10.10 16.54
C LEU A 129 -18.32 11.04 16.45
N ALA A 130 -18.12 12.34 16.72
CA ALA A 130 -19.18 13.33 16.54
C ALA A 130 -19.63 13.46 15.08
N LYS A 131 -18.69 13.43 14.12
CA LYS A 131 -19.01 13.41 12.68
C LYS A 131 -19.88 12.20 12.32
N LEU A 132 -19.53 11.02 12.81
CA LEU A 132 -20.30 9.79 12.59
C LEU A 132 -21.67 9.84 13.28
N LYS A 133 -21.71 10.26 14.55
CA LYS A 133 -22.97 10.33 15.33
C LYS A 133 -23.98 11.27 14.72
N ILE A 134 -23.56 12.44 14.26
CA ILE A 134 -24.47 13.42 13.65
C ILE A 134 -24.97 12.98 12.27
N SER A 135 -24.12 12.23 11.54
CA SER A 135 -24.48 11.65 10.25
C SER A 135 -25.40 10.43 10.37
N HIS A 136 -25.26 9.68 11.46
CA HIS A 136 -25.98 8.45 11.74
C HIS A 136 -26.51 8.45 13.19
N PRO A 137 -27.66 9.12 13.46
CA PRO A 137 -28.15 9.32 14.82
C PRO A 137 -28.42 8.03 15.62
N ASN A 138 -28.69 6.92 14.92
CA ASN A 138 -28.95 5.62 15.54
C ASN A 138 -27.67 4.84 15.89
N TRP A 139 -26.49 5.33 15.49
CA TRP A 139 -25.23 4.68 15.84
C TRP A 139 -24.79 5.05 17.25
N ASN A 140 -24.37 4.04 18.00
CA ASN A 140 -23.88 4.18 19.36
C ASN A 140 -22.39 3.82 19.43
N PHE A 141 -21.58 4.62 20.13
CA PHE A 141 -20.14 4.42 20.28
C PHE A 141 -19.81 4.26 21.76
N VAL A 142 -19.13 3.16 22.08
CA VAL A 142 -18.70 2.87 23.45
C VAL A 142 -17.19 2.62 23.47
N PRO A 143 -16.47 3.10 24.49
CA PRO A 143 -15.04 2.81 24.61
C PRO A 143 -14.82 1.35 25.01
N TYR A 144 -13.80 0.74 24.43
CA TYR A 144 -13.22 -0.53 24.86
C TYR A 144 -11.84 -0.23 25.45
N GLU A 145 -11.71 -0.32 26.77
CA GLU A 145 -10.45 -0.02 27.44
C GLU A 145 -9.43 -1.15 27.20
N VAL A 146 -8.37 -0.84 26.45
CA VAL A 146 -7.22 -1.71 26.27
C VAL A 146 -6.28 -1.54 27.44
N ASN A 147 -6.00 -2.64 28.18
CA ASN A 147 -5.16 -2.60 29.38
C ASN A 147 -3.65 -2.50 29.06
N ALA A 148 -3.28 -1.70 28.07
CA ALA A 148 -1.91 -1.44 27.64
C ALA A 148 -1.82 -0.05 26.99
N THR A 149 -0.64 0.54 26.96
CA THR A 149 -0.36 1.73 26.17
C THR A 149 -0.27 1.38 24.68
N PHE A 150 -0.44 2.37 23.82
CA PHE A 150 -0.30 2.17 22.38
C PHE A 150 1.07 1.61 22.00
N ASP A 151 2.15 2.13 22.59
CA ASP A 151 3.51 1.66 22.29
C ASP A 151 3.78 0.23 22.77
N GLU A 152 3.21 -0.18 23.91
CA GLU A 152 3.26 -1.57 24.37
C GLU A 152 2.55 -2.52 23.40
N VAL A 153 1.40 -2.09 22.89
CA VAL A 153 0.64 -2.85 21.88
C VAL A 153 1.43 -2.97 20.58
N ILE A 154 2.04 -1.89 20.09
CA ILE A 154 2.88 -1.93 18.89
C ILE A 154 4.10 -2.83 19.08
N ALA A 155 4.72 -2.81 20.26
CA ALA A 155 5.83 -3.72 20.57
C ALA A 155 5.38 -5.19 20.55
N GLY A 156 4.19 -5.49 21.09
CA GLY A 156 3.59 -6.82 21.06
C GLY A 156 3.26 -7.32 19.67
N GLU A 157 2.58 -6.49 18.86
CA GLU A 157 2.21 -6.79 17.46
C GLU A 157 3.43 -6.93 16.53
N SER A 158 4.53 -6.28 16.85
CA SER A 158 5.79 -6.35 16.09
C SER A 158 6.73 -7.45 16.56
N LYS A 159 6.35 -8.24 17.58
CA LYS A 159 7.26 -9.23 18.20
C LYS A 159 7.69 -10.34 17.25
N TYR A 160 6.81 -10.78 16.37
CA TYR A 160 7.08 -11.84 15.40
C TYR A 160 6.79 -11.33 13.99
N ILE A 161 7.74 -11.54 13.09
CA ILE A 161 7.72 -11.02 11.72
C ILE A 161 6.59 -11.58 10.85
N ASP A 162 5.98 -12.69 11.22
CA ASP A 162 4.89 -13.35 10.50
C ASP A 162 3.51 -13.13 11.11
N THR A 163 3.41 -12.38 12.21
CA THR A 163 2.14 -12.05 12.86
C THR A 163 1.29 -11.08 12.05
N ASN A 164 1.94 -10.06 11.49
CA ASN A 164 1.30 -9.01 10.69
C ASN A 164 1.88 -9.00 9.29
N LEU A 165 1.12 -9.55 8.34
CA LEU A 165 1.51 -9.63 6.95
C LEU A 165 0.70 -8.68 6.07
N ILE A 166 1.33 -8.19 5.01
CA ILE A 166 0.69 -7.34 4.02
C ILE A 166 0.92 -7.86 2.60
N ASP A 167 -0.14 -7.85 1.80
CA ASP A 167 -0.16 -8.14 0.37
C ASP A 167 -0.20 -6.79 -0.38
N SER A 168 0.92 -6.15 -0.57
CA SER A 168 0.99 -4.86 -1.24
C SER A 168 2.20 -4.75 -2.15
N SER A 169 2.00 -4.19 -3.34
CA SER A 169 3.09 -3.77 -4.23
C SER A 169 3.82 -2.54 -3.71
N ASN A 170 3.19 -1.74 -2.85
CA ASN A 170 3.84 -0.61 -2.20
C ASN A 170 4.86 -1.09 -1.18
N GLN A 171 6.13 -0.92 -1.50
CA GLN A 171 7.25 -1.40 -0.71
C GLN A 171 7.39 -0.66 0.63
N THR A 172 6.90 0.59 0.73
CA THR A 172 6.96 1.37 1.97
C THR A 172 6.11 0.78 3.10
N LEU A 173 5.18 -0.12 2.78
CA LEU A 173 4.37 -0.83 3.76
C LEU A 173 5.05 -2.07 4.32
N ARG A 174 6.15 -2.53 3.71
CA ARG A 174 6.87 -3.76 4.08
C ARG A 174 7.96 -3.46 5.08
N SER A 175 8.19 -4.39 6.00
CA SER A 175 9.28 -4.30 6.97
C SER A 175 10.64 -4.51 6.30
N THR A 176 11.62 -3.68 6.70
CA THR A 176 13.04 -3.85 6.38
C THR A 176 13.85 -4.33 7.58
N GLU A 177 13.19 -4.68 8.70
CA GLU A 177 13.85 -5.21 9.89
C GLU A 177 14.48 -6.58 9.64
N ASP A 178 15.41 -6.96 10.53
CA ASP A 178 16.12 -8.25 10.47
C ASP A 178 15.16 -9.43 10.34
N GLY A 179 15.46 -10.32 9.39
CA GLY A 179 14.63 -11.48 9.07
C GLY A 179 13.47 -11.22 8.11
N SER A 180 13.10 -9.95 7.85
CA SER A 180 12.08 -9.55 6.86
C SER A 180 12.68 -9.14 5.53
N TYR A 181 13.87 -8.53 5.55
CA TYR A 181 14.62 -8.07 4.40
C TYR A 181 16.04 -8.60 4.47
N ILE A 182 16.44 -9.44 3.51
CA ILE A 182 17.71 -10.19 3.55
C ILE A 182 18.39 -10.07 2.18
N ASN A 183 19.63 -9.62 2.16
CA ASN A 183 20.45 -9.50 0.95
C ASN A 183 19.78 -8.70 -0.17
N GLY A 184 19.07 -7.61 0.17
CA GLY A 184 18.40 -6.77 -0.82
C GLY A 184 17.01 -7.25 -1.24
N GLU A 185 16.49 -8.33 -0.65
CA GLU A 185 15.19 -8.90 -1.01
C GLU A 185 14.27 -9.07 0.19
N TRP A 186 12.97 -8.82 0.01
CA TRP A 186 11.97 -9.11 1.02
C TRP A 186 11.66 -10.59 1.10
N LYS A 187 11.76 -11.13 2.31
CA LYS A 187 11.26 -12.48 2.59
C LYS A 187 9.75 -12.53 2.40
N THR A 188 9.29 -13.55 1.68
CA THR A 188 7.87 -13.82 1.48
C THR A 188 7.35 -14.91 2.41
N PHE A 189 6.07 -14.83 2.74
CA PHE A 189 5.34 -15.74 3.61
C PHE A 189 4.13 -16.33 2.88
N SER A 190 3.53 -17.37 3.44
CA SER A 190 2.22 -17.92 3.04
C SER A 190 2.00 -18.03 1.53
N GLY A 191 2.89 -18.72 0.82
CA GLY A 191 2.77 -18.96 -0.62
C GLY A 191 3.37 -17.88 -1.53
N GLY A 192 4.24 -17.00 -0.99
CA GLY A 192 5.13 -16.17 -1.80
C GLY A 192 4.59 -14.80 -2.20
N ARG A 193 3.45 -14.36 -1.68
CA ARG A 193 2.87 -13.04 -2.00
C ARG A 193 2.65 -12.13 -0.78
N TRP A 194 2.94 -12.59 0.41
CA TRP A 194 2.79 -11.86 1.66
C TRP A 194 4.15 -11.44 2.19
N TYR A 195 4.23 -10.24 2.75
CA TYR A 195 5.42 -9.64 3.32
C TYR A 195 5.14 -9.22 4.75
N ALA A 196 6.15 -9.25 5.62
CA ALA A 196 6.01 -8.65 6.94
C ALA A 196 5.65 -7.16 6.82
N ALA A 197 4.65 -6.72 7.56
CA ALA A 197 4.26 -5.32 7.60
C ALA A 197 5.31 -4.52 8.38
N SER A 198 5.60 -3.30 7.91
CA SER A 198 6.48 -2.38 8.60
C SER A 198 5.88 -1.96 9.96
N ARG A 199 6.72 -1.56 10.91
CA ARG A 199 6.26 -1.07 12.21
C ARG A 199 5.30 0.12 12.06
N GLN A 200 5.53 0.99 11.08
CA GLN A 200 4.63 2.10 10.77
C GLN A 200 3.29 1.61 10.20
N THR A 201 3.31 0.61 9.35
CA THR A 201 2.09 -0.04 8.85
C THR A 201 1.30 -0.66 10.00
N ILE A 202 1.97 -1.33 10.94
CA ILE A 202 1.34 -1.87 12.15
C ILE A 202 0.73 -0.74 12.98
N LYS A 203 1.47 0.34 13.27
CA LYS A 203 0.95 1.52 13.98
C LYS A 203 -0.31 2.08 13.32
N TYR A 204 -0.31 2.18 11.99
CA TYR A 204 -1.45 2.71 11.24
C TYR A 204 -2.71 1.85 11.39
N TYR A 205 -2.59 0.52 11.20
CA TYR A 205 -3.76 -0.38 11.26
C TYR A 205 -4.23 -0.66 12.68
N VAL A 206 -3.36 -0.54 13.68
CA VAL A 206 -3.70 -0.63 15.10
C VAL A 206 -4.37 0.65 15.61
N ASP A 207 -4.09 1.84 15.04
CA ASP A 207 -4.69 3.10 15.49
C ASP A 207 -6.17 3.21 15.05
N PRO A 208 -7.15 3.09 15.97
CA PRO A 208 -8.56 3.11 15.61
C PRO A 208 -8.99 4.41 14.94
N ARG A 209 -8.32 5.52 15.24
CA ARG A 209 -8.65 6.86 14.72
C ARG A 209 -8.55 6.93 13.20
N ASN A 210 -7.76 6.05 12.57
CA ASN A 210 -7.62 5.98 11.12
C ASN A 210 -8.88 5.43 10.44
N PHE A 211 -9.76 4.75 11.17
CA PHE A 211 -10.90 4.02 10.62
C PHE A 211 -12.26 4.51 11.14
N LEU A 212 -12.28 5.62 11.87
CA LEU A 212 -13.51 6.29 12.30
C LEU A 212 -14.11 7.12 11.15
N ASN A 213 -14.56 6.45 10.12
CA ASN A 213 -15.28 6.98 8.97
C ASN A 213 -16.40 6.01 8.56
N ASP A 214 -17.33 6.43 7.70
CA ASP A 214 -18.53 5.67 7.35
C ASP A 214 -18.24 4.25 6.84
N GLY A 215 -17.18 4.07 6.02
CA GLY A 215 -16.87 2.80 5.38
C GLY A 215 -16.17 1.78 6.30
N HIS A 216 -15.38 2.25 7.26
CA HIS A 216 -14.48 1.38 8.02
C HIS A 216 -14.79 1.27 9.51
N VAL A 217 -15.67 2.12 10.06
CA VAL A 217 -16.11 2.03 11.46
C VAL A 217 -16.71 0.66 11.80
N PHE A 218 -17.22 -0.06 10.83
CA PHE A 218 -17.76 -1.41 10.99
C PHE A 218 -16.74 -2.46 11.42
N MET A 219 -15.43 -2.17 11.38
CA MET A 219 -14.47 -3.06 12.05
C MET A 219 -14.62 -3.08 13.57
N PHE A 220 -15.28 -2.08 14.14
CA PHE A 220 -15.58 -1.94 15.56
C PHE A 220 -17.02 -2.30 15.89
N GLU A 221 -17.84 -2.74 14.92
CA GLU A 221 -19.20 -3.19 15.16
C GLU A 221 -19.21 -4.29 16.20
N LYS A 222 -20.02 -4.11 17.24
CA LYS A 222 -20.20 -5.10 18.29
C LYS A 222 -21.02 -6.27 17.76
N LEU A 223 -20.40 -7.42 17.64
CA LEU A 223 -20.98 -8.62 17.03
C LEU A 223 -21.83 -9.46 18.00
N ASN A 224 -22.04 -9.01 19.24
CA ASN A 224 -22.94 -9.63 20.19
C ASN A 224 -24.42 -9.34 19.86
N TYR A 225 -25.30 -10.21 20.31
CA TYR A 225 -26.73 -9.97 20.24
C TYR A 225 -27.16 -8.82 21.16
N ASP A 226 -28.04 -7.97 20.67
CA ASP A 226 -28.68 -6.89 21.41
C ASP A 226 -30.20 -7.02 21.30
N ALA A 227 -30.85 -7.56 22.35
CA ALA A 227 -32.28 -7.77 22.38
C ALA A 227 -33.11 -6.47 22.29
N ALA A 228 -32.53 -5.32 22.66
CA ALA A 228 -33.25 -4.04 22.64
C ALA A 228 -33.41 -3.49 21.21
N THR A 229 -32.49 -3.82 20.29
CA THR A 229 -32.45 -3.27 18.95
C THR A 229 -32.64 -4.30 17.84
N GLN A 230 -32.34 -5.57 18.09
CA GLN A 230 -32.36 -6.64 17.11
C GLN A 230 -33.64 -7.53 17.30
N THR A 231 -34.79 -6.89 17.28
CA THR A 231 -36.10 -7.56 17.37
C THR A 231 -36.40 -8.32 16.08
N GLU A 232 -37.40 -9.23 16.14
CA GLU A 232 -37.84 -9.96 14.94
C GLU A 232 -38.36 -9.02 13.85
N GLU A 233 -39.03 -7.91 14.20
CA GLU A 233 -39.47 -6.89 13.25
C GLU A 233 -38.27 -6.17 12.56
N ALA A 234 -37.22 -5.88 13.31
CA ALA A 234 -36.00 -5.35 12.74
C ALA A 234 -35.38 -6.34 11.75
N ILE A 235 -35.33 -7.63 12.12
CA ILE A 235 -34.79 -8.68 11.23
C ILE A 235 -35.65 -8.86 9.97
N ILE A 236 -36.97 -8.78 10.03
CA ILE A 236 -37.86 -8.79 8.85
C ILE A 236 -37.41 -7.71 7.85
N SER A 237 -37.07 -6.52 8.34
CA SER A 237 -36.60 -5.41 7.49
C SER A 237 -35.24 -5.73 6.84
N LEU A 238 -34.35 -6.43 7.54
CA LEU A 238 -33.04 -6.86 7.02
C LEU A 238 -33.17 -7.89 5.88
N LEU A 239 -34.20 -8.72 5.90
CA LEU A 239 -34.44 -9.77 4.92
C LEU A 239 -35.08 -9.26 3.62
N ASN A 240 -35.58 -8.02 3.57
CA ASN A 240 -36.22 -7.47 2.39
C ASN A 240 -35.36 -7.56 1.14
N GLY A 241 -35.96 -7.98 0.01
CA GLY A 241 -35.25 -8.14 -1.26
C GLY A 241 -34.35 -9.39 -1.34
N THR A 242 -34.41 -10.29 -0.35
CA THR A 242 -33.72 -11.57 -0.37
C THR A 242 -34.67 -12.75 -0.55
N PHE A 243 -34.13 -13.92 -0.89
CA PHE A 243 -34.89 -15.16 -0.99
C PHE A 243 -35.58 -15.60 0.34
N MET A 244 -35.20 -14.99 1.44
CA MET A 244 -35.71 -15.26 2.77
C MET A 244 -36.90 -14.37 3.16
N ALA A 245 -37.14 -13.28 2.41
CA ALA A 245 -38.14 -12.27 2.74
C ALA A 245 -39.56 -12.84 2.74
N GLY A 246 -40.24 -12.76 3.86
CA GLY A 246 -41.65 -13.23 4.01
C GLY A 246 -41.84 -14.74 3.87
N ASN A 247 -40.77 -15.52 3.72
CA ASN A 247 -40.85 -16.96 3.57
C ASN A 247 -40.79 -17.69 4.92
N THR A 248 -41.47 -18.83 4.97
CA THR A 248 -41.46 -19.79 6.09
C THR A 248 -40.93 -21.13 5.60
N PHE A 249 -40.53 -21.95 6.53
CA PHE A 249 -40.13 -23.33 6.30
C PHE A 249 -40.52 -24.21 7.51
N TYR A 250 -40.50 -25.52 7.31
CA TYR A 250 -40.79 -26.47 8.37
C TYR A 250 -39.51 -27.12 8.89
N TYR A 251 -39.42 -27.33 10.20
CA TYR A 251 -38.40 -28.15 10.83
C TYR A 251 -39.01 -29.06 11.89
N ASN A 252 -38.30 -30.12 12.25
CA ASN A 252 -38.76 -31.04 13.29
C ASN A 252 -38.23 -30.62 14.67
N GLU A 253 -39.15 -30.34 15.59
CA GLU A 253 -38.83 -30.08 16.98
C GLU A 253 -39.60 -31.10 17.84
N ASN A 254 -38.91 -31.89 18.66
CA ASN A 254 -39.50 -32.91 19.53
C ASN A 254 -40.46 -33.89 18.81
N ASN A 255 -40.19 -34.26 17.56
CA ASN A 255 -40.99 -35.06 16.64
C ASN A 255 -42.27 -34.38 16.12
N GLU A 256 -42.43 -33.09 16.30
CA GLU A 256 -43.50 -32.29 15.71
C GLU A 256 -42.95 -31.41 14.60
N GLN A 257 -43.71 -31.20 13.53
CA GLN A 257 -43.37 -30.23 12.49
C GLN A 257 -43.80 -28.85 12.93
N VAL A 258 -42.78 -27.95 13.04
CA VAL A 258 -42.97 -26.54 13.40
C VAL A 258 -42.73 -25.69 12.18
N GLU A 259 -43.67 -24.82 11.85
CA GLU A 259 -43.48 -23.77 10.85
C GLU A 259 -42.81 -22.55 11.47
N VAL A 260 -41.77 -22.04 10.83
CA VAL A 260 -41.02 -20.90 11.34
C VAL A 260 -40.61 -19.95 10.18
N SER A 261 -40.62 -18.65 10.45
CA SER A 261 -40.08 -17.66 9.52
C SER A 261 -38.54 -17.60 9.58
N TYR A 262 -37.93 -17.15 8.50
CA TYR A 262 -36.48 -16.86 8.52
C TYR A 262 -36.13 -15.80 9.58
N ALA A 263 -36.97 -14.77 9.73
CA ALA A 263 -36.76 -13.75 10.76
C ALA A 263 -36.67 -14.34 12.15
N LYS A 264 -37.62 -15.23 12.50
CA LYS A 264 -37.62 -15.95 13.79
C LYS A 264 -36.40 -16.85 13.95
N ALA A 265 -35.99 -17.57 12.89
CA ALA A 265 -34.78 -18.41 12.92
C ALA A 265 -33.50 -17.61 13.19
N PHE A 266 -33.36 -16.42 12.59
CA PHE A 266 -32.26 -15.53 12.87
C PHE A 266 -32.33 -14.91 14.26
N ALA A 267 -33.51 -14.51 14.74
CA ALA A 267 -33.73 -14.02 16.10
C ALA A 267 -33.33 -15.08 17.14
N ASP A 268 -33.76 -16.33 16.93
CA ASP A 268 -33.41 -17.45 17.80
C ASP A 268 -31.90 -17.75 17.77
N SER A 269 -31.29 -17.75 16.57
CA SER A 269 -29.85 -17.96 16.44
C SER A 269 -29.07 -16.85 17.13
N ALA A 270 -29.46 -15.59 16.95
CA ALA A 270 -28.81 -14.44 17.56
C ALA A 270 -28.88 -14.55 19.10
N SER A 271 -30.06 -14.80 19.65
CA SER A 271 -30.26 -14.90 21.08
C SER A 271 -29.57 -16.12 21.70
N GLN A 272 -29.66 -17.30 21.06
CA GLN A 272 -29.08 -18.54 21.60
C GLN A 272 -27.55 -18.55 21.55
N ASN A 273 -26.99 -17.89 20.54
CA ASN A 273 -25.55 -17.91 20.28
C ASN A 273 -24.84 -16.63 20.72
N ASP A 274 -25.53 -15.60 21.21
CA ASP A 274 -25.01 -14.28 21.52
C ASP A 274 -24.24 -13.68 20.30
N VAL A 275 -24.85 -13.75 19.11
CA VAL A 275 -24.28 -13.18 17.86
C VAL A 275 -25.26 -12.19 17.27
N SER A 276 -24.81 -11.02 16.86
CA SER A 276 -25.65 -10.00 16.21
C SER A 276 -26.50 -10.59 15.09
N ALA A 277 -27.79 -10.37 15.12
CA ALA A 277 -28.72 -10.78 14.07
C ALA A 277 -28.40 -10.10 12.74
N ILE A 278 -27.94 -8.84 12.78
CA ILE A 278 -27.49 -8.08 11.59
C ILE A 278 -26.28 -8.78 10.97
N HIS A 279 -25.31 -9.16 11.80
CA HIS A 279 -24.12 -9.89 11.35
C HIS A 279 -24.49 -11.25 10.74
N LEU A 280 -25.37 -12.03 11.38
CA LEU A 280 -25.82 -13.32 10.85
C LEU A 280 -26.49 -13.18 9.48
N VAL A 281 -27.46 -12.27 9.35
CA VAL A 281 -28.15 -12.01 8.08
C VAL A 281 -27.19 -11.55 7.00
N SER A 282 -26.32 -10.60 7.32
CA SER A 282 -25.34 -10.06 6.38
C SER A 282 -24.37 -11.14 5.87
N ARG A 283 -23.89 -12.01 6.76
CA ARG A 283 -23.03 -13.15 6.39
C ARG A 283 -23.77 -14.11 5.45
N VAL A 284 -25.02 -14.45 5.74
CA VAL A 284 -25.82 -15.31 4.86
C VAL A 284 -26.01 -14.65 3.48
N ILE A 285 -26.36 -13.38 3.42
CA ILE A 285 -26.48 -12.66 2.14
C ILE A 285 -25.15 -12.63 1.38
N GLN A 286 -24.04 -12.43 2.07
CA GLN A 286 -22.68 -12.45 1.47
C GLN A 286 -22.35 -13.83 0.89
N GLU A 287 -22.64 -14.90 1.61
CA GLU A 287 -22.27 -16.27 1.26
C GLU A 287 -23.23 -16.92 0.24
N GLN A 288 -24.53 -16.63 0.31
CA GLN A 288 -25.57 -17.24 -0.53
C GLN A 288 -26.05 -16.33 -1.67
N GLY A 289 -25.77 -15.03 -1.58
CA GLY A 289 -26.38 -14.02 -2.44
C GLY A 289 -27.86 -13.76 -2.10
N VAL A 290 -28.41 -12.71 -2.70
CA VAL A 290 -29.82 -12.32 -2.47
C VAL A 290 -30.84 -13.33 -3.00
N ASN A 291 -30.43 -14.19 -3.93
CA ASN A 291 -31.29 -15.21 -4.55
C ASN A 291 -31.12 -16.62 -3.94
N GLY A 292 -30.20 -16.78 -2.99
CA GLY A 292 -29.82 -18.10 -2.48
C GLY A 292 -28.85 -18.84 -3.42
N SER A 293 -28.41 -20.00 -2.98
CA SER A 293 -27.51 -20.89 -3.74
C SER A 293 -27.88 -22.36 -3.55
N SER A 294 -27.17 -23.26 -4.21
CA SER A 294 -27.31 -24.72 -4.02
C SER A 294 -27.00 -25.18 -2.59
N LEU A 295 -26.30 -24.37 -1.80
CA LEU A 295 -25.99 -24.66 -0.39
C LEU A 295 -27.14 -24.26 0.56
N SER A 296 -28.10 -23.45 0.09
CA SER A 296 -29.26 -22.99 0.86
C SER A 296 -30.60 -23.47 0.32
N SER A 297 -30.63 -24.17 -0.84
CA SER A 297 -31.89 -24.61 -1.46
C SER A 297 -32.49 -25.90 -0.86
N GLY A 298 -31.64 -26.83 -0.38
CA GLY A 298 -32.05 -28.13 0.13
C GLY A 298 -32.46 -29.16 -0.94
N ASP A 299 -32.33 -28.81 -2.20
CA ASP A 299 -32.72 -29.63 -3.37
C ASP A 299 -31.55 -30.36 -4.04
N ASN A 300 -30.36 -30.31 -3.46
CA ASN A 300 -29.19 -30.98 -4.01
C ASN A 300 -29.42 -32.51 -4.06
N ALA A 301 -29.18 -33.13 -5.24
CA ALA A 301 -29.48 -34.55 -5.47
C ALA A 301 -28.64 -35.51 -4.59
N GLU A 302 -27.42 -35.13 -4.20
CA GLU A 302 -26.51 -35.94 -3.37
C GLU A 302 -26.83 -35.76 -1.85
N PHE A 303 -27.27 -34.57 -1.48
CA PHE A 303 -27.54 -34.18 -0.11
C PHE A 303 -28.96 -33.56 0.05
N PRO A 304 -30.02 -34.28 -0.31
CA PRO A 304 -31.36 -33.71 -0.24
C PRO A 304 -31.76 -33.37 1.21
N GLY A 305 -32.30 -32.17 1.41
CA GLY A 305 -32.75 -31.70 2.71
C GLY A 305 -31.62 -31.24 3.65
N PHE A 306 -30.37 -31.07 3.15
CA PHE A 306 -29.29 -30.47 3.94
C PHE A 306 -28.97 -29.08 3.47
N TYR A 307 -28.59 -28.21 4.42
CA TYR A 307 -28.41 -26.77 4.21
C TYR A 307 -27.11 -26.26 4.84
N ASN A 308 -26.42 -25.33 4.20
CA ASN A 308 -25.23 -24.68 4.73
C ASN A 308 -25.26 -23.18 4.43
N TYR A 309 -25.98 -22.42 5.23
CA TYR A 309 -26.23 -20.99 5.03
C TYR A 309 -24.95 -20.13 5.12
N PHE A 310 -23.94 -20.58 5.85
CA PHE A 310 -22.71 -19.82 6.10
C PHE A 310 -21.48 -20.34 5.33
N ASN A 311 -21.67 -21.23 4.35
CA ASN A 311 -20.60 -21.85 3.55
C ASN A 311 -19.45 -22.47 4.37
N ILE A 312 -19.77 -22.94 5.59
CA ILE A 312 -18.76 -23.50 6.49
C ILE A 312 -18.20 -24.80 5.91
N GLN A 313 -16.84 -24.88 5.79
CA GLN A 313 -16.14 -25.99 5.13
C GLN A 313 -16.50 -26.18 3.64
N ALA A 314 -17.15 -25.23 3.01
CA ALA A 314 -17.44 -25.21 1.59
C ALA A 314 -16.18 -24.74 0.83
N ASN A 315 -15.22 -25.64 0.65
CA ASN A 315 -13.94 -25.37 -0.02
C ASN A 315 -13.68 -26.39 -1.13
N GLY A 316 -12.86 -26.02 -2.13
CA GLY A 316 -12.52 -26.87 -3.25
C GLY A 316 -11.95 -26.08 -4.42
N GLY A 317 -11.39 -26.76 -5.40
CA GLY A 317 -10.85 -26.16 -6.63
C GLY A 317 -11.93 -25.87 -7.68
N THR A 318 -13.13 -26.47 -7.53
CA THR A 318 -14.27 -26.32 -8.44
C THR A 318 -15.55 -26.01 -7.66
N THR A 319 -16.53 -25.40 -8.31
CA THR A 319 -17.85 -25.14 -7.74
C THR A 319 -18.53 -26.43 -7.24
N ALA A 320 -18.39 -27.52 -7.97
CA ALA A 320 -18.96 -28.82 -7.58
C ALA A 320 -18.34 -29.34 -6.27
N GLU A 321 -17.02 -29.25 -6.12
CA GLU A 321 -16.32 -29.62 -4.88
C GLU A 321 -16.72 -28.72 -3.70
N VAL A 322 -16.87 -27.43 -3.91
CA VAL A 322 -17.32 -26.47 -2.88
C VAL A 322 -18.72 -26.85 -2.37
N ILE A 323 -19.65 -27.14 -3.29
CA ILE A 323 -21.02 -27.58 -2.94
C ILE A 323 -20.99 -28.92 -2.21
N HIS A 324 -20.27 -29.91 -2.76
CA HIS A 324 -20.16 -31.24 -2.14
C HIS A 324 -19.60 -31.14 -0.71
N ASN A 325 -18.45 -30.49 -0.52
CA ASN A 325 -17.79 -30.39 0.77
C ASN A 325 -18.66 -29.63 1.79
N GLY A 326 -19.28 -28.54 1.38
CA GLY A 326 -20.18 -27.76 2.22
C GLY A 326 -21.42 -28.54 2.67
N LEU A 327 -22.05 -29.30 1.78
CA LEU A 327 -23.25 -30.12 2.13
C LEU A 327 -22.88 -31.41 2.87
N ALA A 328 -21.71 -32.02 2.56
CA ALA A 328 -21.19 -33.13 3.36
C ALA A 328 -20.95 -32.71 4.82
N TYR A 329 -20.40 -31.50 5.02
CA TYR A 329 -20.25 -30.92 6.36
C TYR A 329 -21.60 -30.67 7.03
N ALA A 330 -22.58 -30.10 6.31
CA ALA A 330 -23.95 -29.90 6.82
C ALA A 330 -24.58 -31.22 7.25
N LYS A 331 -24.42 -32.29 6.45
CA LYS A 331 -24.90 -33.65 6.81
C LYS A 331 -24.20 -34.16 8.07
N LYS A 332 -22.90 -34.01 8.20
CA LYS A 332 -22.12 -34.37 9.40
C LYS A 332 -22.61 -33.62 10.65
N LYS A 333 -23.06 -32.37 10.48
CA LYS A 333 -23.60 -31.53 11.58
C LYS A 333 -25.08 -31.68 11.81
N ASN A 334 -25.75 -32.53 11.03
CA ASN A 334 -27.21 -32.71 11.04
C ASN A 334 -27.99 -31.41 10.77
N TRP A 335 -27.49 -30.58 9.86
CA TRP A 335 -28.15 -29.36 9.39
C TRP A 335 -29.21 -29.72 8.32
N ASN A 336 -30.22 -30.44 8.76
CA ASN A 336 -31.28 -31.03 7.95
C ASN A 336 -32.51 -30.13 7.77
N SER A 337 -32.38 -28.86 8.11
CA SER A 337 -33.38 -27.82 7.89
C SER A 337 -32.67 -26.44 7.82
N PRO A 338 -33.31 -25.41 7.24
CA PRO A 338 -32.81 -24.02 7.34
C PRO A 338 -32.57 -23.61 8.79
N TYR A 339 -33.49 -23.95 9.71
CA TYR A 339 -33.35 -23.65 11.13
C TYR A 339 -32.09 -24.26 11.74
N ALA A 340 -31.87 -25.55 11.56
CA ALA A 340 -30.70 -26.24 12.11
C ALA A 340 -29.38 -25.66 11.55
N SER A 341 -29.36 -25.26 10.26
CA SER A 341 -28.22 -24.64 9.64
C SER A 341 -27.97 -23.23 10.16
N ILE A 342 -29.02 -22.41 10.33
CA ILE A 342 -28.88 -21.03 10.83
C ILE A 342 -28.44 -21.03 12.31
N ILE A 343 -29.03 -21.88 13.16
CA ILE A 343 -28.61 -22.02 14.57
C ILE A 343 -27.17 -22.55 14.66
N GLY A 344 -26.88 -23.65 13.95
CA GLY A 344 -25.57 -24.30 14.00
C GLY A 344 -24.43 -23.44 13.43
N GLY A 345 -24.73 -22.69 12.39
CA GLY A 345 -23.78 -21.73 11.81
C GLY A 345 -23.51 -20.57 12.75
N GLY A 346 -24.55 -19.99 13.37
CA GLY A 346 -24.41 -18.94 14.39
C GLY A 346 -23.54 -19.40 15.57
N ASN A 347 -23.68 -20.64 16.01
CA ASN A 347 -22.85 -21.22 17.07
C ASN A 347 -21.36 -21.25 16.70
N LEU A 348 -21.04 -21.54 15.45
CA LEU A 348 -19.65 -21.55 14.99
C LEU A 348 -19.06 -20.13 14.84
N LEU A 349 -19.87 -19.17 14.40
CA LEU A 349 -19.46 -17.76 14.32
C LEU A 349 -19.21 -17.16 15.72
N ASN A 350 -19.84 -17.66 16.76
CA ASN A 350 -19.59 -17.22 18.14
C ASN A 350 -18.21 -17.62 18.69
N SER A 351 -17.43 -18.42 18.01
CA SER A 351 -16.16 -18.95 18.55
C SER A 351 -15.19 -17.88 19.05
N TYR A 352 -15.09 -16.74 18.35
CA TYR A 352 -14.29 -15.58 18.78
C TYR A 352 -15.05 -14.68 19.75
N ILE A 353 -16.34 -14.44 19.51
CA ILE A 353 -17.18 -13.53 20.31
C ILE A 353 -17.22 -13.94 21.78
N LYS A 354 -17.44 -15.21 22.06
CA LYS A 354 -17.47 -15.75 23.43
C LYS A 354 -16.11 -15.70 24.16
N ASN A 355 -15.02 -15.52 23.44
CA ASN A 355 -13.71 -15.27 24.01
C ASN A 355 -13.46 -13.76 24.25
N GLY A 356 -14.46 -12.90 24.01
CA GLY A 356 -14.38 -11.45 24.16
C GLY A 356 -13.94 -10.70 22.91
N GLN A 357 -13.53 -11.42 21.84
CA GLN A 357 -13.13 -10.83 20.56
C GLN A 357 -14.38 -10.51 19.72
N ASN A 358 -15.19 -9.60 20.23
CA ASN A 358 -16.53 -9.31 19.73
C ASN A 358 -16.58 -8.19 18.66
N THR A 359 -15.46 -7.86 18.05
CA THR A 359 -15.36 -6.99 16.88
C THR A 359 -14.34 -7.57 15.89
N LEU A 360 -14.42 -7.25 14.60
CA LEU A 360 -13.42 -7.66 13.61
C LEU A 360 -12.02 -7.16 13.99
N TYR A 361 -11.96 -5.95 14.57
CA TYR A 361 -10.72 -5.39 15.08
C TYR A 361 -10.09 -6.26 16.18
N LEU A 362 -10.86 -6.63 17.20
CA LEU A 362 -10.38 -7.48 18.29
C LEU A 362 -10.07 -8.91 17.86
N GLN A 363 -10.74 -9.43 16.82
CA GLN A 363 -10.42 -10.73 16.22
C GLN A 363 -9.05 -10.71 15.53
N LYS A 364 -8.64 -9.56 14.98
CA LYS A 364 -7.32 -9.41 14.37
C LYS A 364 -6.24 -9.15 15.41
N PHE A 365 -6.42 -8.16 16.28
CA PHE A 365 -5.35 -7.66 17.15
C PHE A 365 -5.30 -8.29 18.54
N ASP A 366 -6.37 -8.99 18.94
CA ASP A 366 -6.48 -9.79 20.18
C ASP A 366 -5.99 -9.07 21.45
N PHE A 367 -6.66 -7.96 21.78
CA PHE A 367 -6.41 -7.21 23.03
C PHE A 367 -7.37 -7.62 24.13
N VAL A 368 -7.66 -8.91 24.26
CA VAL A 368 -8.71 -9.43 25.14
C VAL A 368 -8.12 -10.33 26.23
N GLY A 369 -8.65 -10.24 27.44
CA GLY A 369 -8.23 -11.08 28.55
C GLY A 369 -6.87 -10.73 29.12
N SER A 370 -6.14 -11.73 29.62
CA SER A 370 -4.85 -11.57 30.30
C SER A 370 -3.64 -11.87 29.40
N THR A 371 -3.86 -12.48 28.22
CA THR A 371 -2.82 -12.88 27.27
C THR A 371 -3.14 -12.33 25.90
N TYR A 372 -2.54 -11.21 25.54
CA TYR A 372 -2.72 -10.55 24.25
C TYR A 372 -1.99 -11.28 23.12
N TYR A 373 -2.40 -11.09 21.89
CA TYR A 373 -1.76 -11.55 20.64
C TYR A 373 -1.74 -13.07 20.44
N THR A 374 -2.47 -13.85 21.22
CA THR A 374 -2.38 -15.33 21.22
C THR A 374 -3.43 -16.01 20.36
N ASN A 375 -4.54 -15.32 20.06
CA ASN A 375 -5.68 -15.85 19.32
C ASN A 375 -6.10 -14.92 18.16
N GLN A 376 -5.15 -14.51 17.34
CA GLN A 376 -5.43 -13.66 16.18
C GLN A 376 -6.09 -14.47 15.05
N TYR A 377 -7.19 -13.94 14.51
CA TYR A 377 -7.99 -14.59 13.48
C TYR A 377 -7.19 -14.85 12.20
N MET A 378 -6.38 -13.88 11.75
CA MET A 378 -5.56 -14.03 10.56
C MET A 378 -4.30 -13.14 10.60
N GLN A 379 -3.30 -13.51 9.77
CA GLN A 379 -2.04 -12.76 9.65
C GLN A 379 -2.18 -11.47 8.82
N ASN A 380 -3.18 -11.38 7.92
CA ASN A 380 -3.40 -10.19 7.10
C ASN A 380 -3.79 -8.99 7.96
N ILE A 381 -2.88 -8.00 8.06
CA ILE A 381 -3.11 -6.80 8.88
C ILE A 381 -4.26 -5.93 8.36
N ARG A 382 -4.57 -6.01 7.07
CA ARG A 382 -5.66 -5.28 6.41
C ARG A 382 -7.02 -5.97 6.52
N ALA A 383 -7.12 -7.13 7.15
CA ALA A 383 -8.36 -7.90 7.18
C ALA A 383 -9.54 -7.11 7.76
N PRO A 384 -9.44 -6.47 8.96
CA PRO A 384 -10.56 -5.70 9.50
C PRO A 384 -10.97 -4.53 8.58
N TYR A 385 -9.99 -3.86 7.97
CA TYR A 385 -10.22 -2.80 7.00
C TYR A 385 -11.02 -3.29 5.79
N THR A 386 -10.62 -4.41 5.21
CA THR A 386 -11.27 -4.96 4.01
C THR A 386 -12.67 -5.51 4.34
N GLU A 387 -12.80 -6.26 5.43
CA GLU A 387 -14.05 -6.89 5.84
C GLU A 387 -15.09 -5.85 6.30
N SER A 388 -14.68 -4.82 7.04
CA SER A 388 -15.57 -3.72 7.44
C SER A 388 -16.15 -2.98 6.24
N TYR A 389 -15.36 -2.74 5.21
CA TYR A 389 -15.84 -2.10 3.99
C TYR A 389 -16.81 -2.98 3.19
N GLN A 390 -16.63 -4.31 3.22
CA GLN A 390 -17.62 -5.23 2.63
C GLN A 390 -18.93 -5.22 3.43
N ALA A 391 -18.87 -5.20 4.76
CA ALA A 391 -20.04 -5.06 5.63
C ALA A 391 -20.78 -3.74 5.32
N TYR A 392 -20.05 -2.61 5.28
CA TYR A 392 -20.60 -1.31 4.90
C TYR A 392 -21.35 -1.36 3.56
N LYS A 393 -20.72 -1.89 2.51
CA LYS A 393 -21.37 -2.01 1.18
C LYS A 393 -22.62 -2.88 1.23
N THR A 394 -22.61 -3.93 2.02
CA THR A 394 -23.77 -4.80 2.23
C THR A 394 -24.90 -4.05 2.94
N TYR A 395 -24.57 -3.26 3.96
CA TYR A 395 -25.55 -2.44 4.69
C TYR A 395 -26.13 -1.34 3.82
N VAL A 396 -25.31 -0.64 3.02
CA VAL A 396 -25.82 0.34 2.04
C VAL A 396 -26.76 -0.30 1.04
N LYS A 397 -26.36 -1.42 0.42
CA LYS A 397 -27.14 -2.12 -0.59
C LYS A 397 -28.52 -2.55 -0.07
N ASN A 398 -28.61 -2.89 1.21
CA ASN A 398 -29.82 -3.35 1.86
C ASN A 398 -30.56 -2.26 2.67
N ASN A 399 -30.15 -0.99 2.53
CA ASN A 399 -30.72 0.18 3.24
C ASN A 399 -30.68 0.02 4.78
N LEU A 400 -29.60 -0.54 5.32
CA LEU A 400 -29.45 -0.86 6.74
C LEU A 400 -28.63 0.18 7.53
N LEU A 401 -28.06 1.20 6.88
CA LEU A 401 -27.22 2.19 7.57
C LEU A 401 -27.96 2.96 8.67
N ASP A 402 -29.30 3.06 8.57
CA ASP A 402 -30.12 3.70 9.60
C ASP A 402 -30.50 2.76 10.75
N SER A 403 -30.02 1.50 10.74
CA SER A 403 -30.21 0.56 11.84
C SER A 403 -29.42 0.98 13.07
N PHE A 404 -29.81 0.42 14.24
CA PHE A 404 -29.12 0.65 15.50
C PHE A 404 -27.84 -0.20 15.55
N PHE A 405 -26.68 0.43 15.39
CA PHE A 405 -25.39 -0.20 15.57
C PHE A 405 -24.72 0.26 16.86
N THR A 406 -24.01 -0.64 17.52
CA THR A 406 -23.10 -0.30 18.61
C THR A 406 -21.67 -0.63 18.17
N PHE A 407 -20.80 0.37 18.25
CA PHE A 407 -19.39 0.25 17.93
C PHE A 407 -18.56 0.30 19.21
N SER A 408 -17.73 -0.71 19.43
CA SER A 408 -16.83 -0.84 20.56
C SER A 408 -15.43 -0.38 20.14
N ILE A 409 -15.09 0.87 20.47
CA ILE A 409 -13.89 1.56 19.96
C ILE A 409 -12.74 1.39 20.95
N PRO A 410 -11.59 0.81 20.56
CA PRO A 410 -10.44 0.64 21.45
C PRO A 410 -9.87 1.99 21.91
N VAL A 411 -9.66 2.10 23.21
CA VAL A 411 -9.00 3.24 23.87
C VAL A 411 -7.81 2.68 24.67
N PHE A 412 -6.61 3.11 24.34
CA PHE A 412 -5.37 2.63 24.97
C PHE A 412 -5.07 3.45 26.24
N LYS A 413 -4.30 2.86 27.16
CA LYS A 413 -3.83 3.57 28.36
C LYS A 413 -2.89 4.73 28.00
N GLY A 414 -2.97 5.81 28.76
CA GLY A 414 -2.11 6.98 28.62
C GLY A 414 -2.46 7.82 27.39
N GLU A 415 -1.54 8.69 27.01
CA GLU A 415 -1.72 9.55 25.85
C GLU A 415 -1.46 8.80 24.55
N MET A 416 -2.37 8.96 23.60
CA MET A 416 -2.13 8.47 22.25
C MET A 416 -1.06 9.34 21.57
N PRO A 417 -0.16 8.73 20.76
CA PRO A 417 0.80 9.51 19.99
C PRO A 417 0.07 10.47 19.05
N SER A 418 0.79 11.45 18.53
CA SER A 418 0.32 12.25 17.41
C SER A 418 -0.17 11.33 16.31
N TYR A 419 -1.13 11.80 15.52
CA TYR A 419 -1.83 11.02 14.50
C TYR A 419 -0.91 10.13 13.68
N THR A 420 -1.22 8.83 13.60
CA THR A 420 -0.46 7.88 12.77
C THR A 420 -0.91 8.01 11.32
N SER A 421 0.03 8.17 10.41
CA SER A 421 -0.24 8.31 8.97
C SER A 421 0.66 7.39 8.17
N LEU A 422 0.18 6.91 7.03
CA LEU A 422 1.00 6.24 6.03
C LEU A 422 1.57 7.22 4.98
N ASN A 423 1.45 8.52 5.20
CA ASN A 423 2.00 9.55 4.32
C ASN A 423 3.54 9.56 4.33
N SER A 424 4.13 10.18 3.31
CA SER A 424 5.56 10.26 3.03
C SER A 424 6.45 10.72 4.21
N ASP A 425 5.90 11.40 5.20
CA ASP A 425 6.63 11.84 6.40
C ASP A 425 7.06 10.68 7.33
N TYR A 426 6.51 9.49 7.12
CA TYR A 426 6.85 8.25 7.84
C TYR A 426 7.41 7.20 6.88
N ASN A 427 8.31 7.63 6.01
CA ASN A 427 8.99 6.73 5.11
C ASN A 427 9.95 5.84 5.92
N GLU A 428 9.80 4.52 5.80
CA GLU A 428 10.77 3.51 6.26
C GLU A 428 11.83 3.23 5.20
N ASP A 429 11.86 4.01 4.14
CA ASP A 429 12.88 3.90 3.12
C ASP A 429 14.26 4.09 3.74
N THR A 430 15.05 3.04 3.72
CA THR A 430 16.43 3.01 4.18
C THR A 430 17.41 2.94 3.02
N THR A 431 16.94 3.28 1.81
CA THR A 431 17.76 3.25 0.61
C THR A 431 18.62 4.51 0.48
N LEU A 432 19.74 4.34 -0.20
CA LEU A 432 20.58 5.45 -0.64
C LEU A 432 20.20 5.86 -2.06
N SER A 433 20.23 7.16 -2.33
CA SER A 433 20.19 7.73 -3.68
C SER A 433 21.59 7.84 -4.29
N MET A 434 22.63 7.83 -3.43
CA MET A 434 24.02 7.89 -3.85
C MET A 434 24.90 7.15 -2.82
N LEU A 435 25.82 6.33 -3.32
CA LEU A 435 26.93 5.76 -2.56
C LEU A 435 28.19 5.83 -3.43
N ASN A 436 29.21 6.46 -2.91
CA ASN A 436 30.50 6.61 -3.60
C ASN A 436 31.63 6.46 -2.59
N VAL A 437 32.70 5.80 -2.99
CA VAL A 437 33.95 5.69 -2.24
C VAL A 437 35.05 6.26 -3.11
N THR A 438 35.84 7.22 -2.60
CA THR A 438 36.89 7.87 -3.40
C THR A 438 37.92 6.84 -3.86
N ASP A 439 38.39 7.01 -5.09
CA ASP A 439 39.37 6.14 -5.76
C ASP A 439 38.94 4.66 -5.86
N CYS A 440 37.69 4.35 -5.53
CA CYS A 440 37.14 3.01 -5.41
C CYS A 440 35.94 2.85 -6.34
N ASN A 441 36.04 1.97 -7.29
CA ASN A 441 34.94 1.61 -8.17
C ASN A 441 34.11 0.48 -7.53
N LEU A 442 32.89 0.80 -7.10
CA LEU A 442 31.99 -0.17 -6.49
C LEU A 442 31.54 -1.23 -7.50
N MET A 443 31.55 -2.48 -7.08
CA MET A 443 31.06 -3.62 -7.86
C MET A 443 30.01 -4.40 -7.08
N PRO A 444 28.80 -4.59 -7.62
CA PRO A 444 28.30 -3.95 -8.86
C PRO A 444 28.31 -2.41 -8.78
N SER A 445 28.11 -1.71 -9.91
CA SER A 445 27.87 -0.25 -9.88
C SER A 445 26.73 0.05 -8.94
N PHE A 446 26.78 1.20 -8.25
CA PHE A 446 25.79 1.54 -7.25
C PHE A 446 24.36 1.54 -7.84
N THR A 447 23.48 0.83 -7.15
CA THR A 447 22.02 0.93 -7.31
C THR A 447 21.39 0.95 -5.91
N SER A 448 20.28 1.65 -5.75
CA SER A 448 19.56 1.74 -4.46
C SER A 448 19.12 0.40 -3.89
N SER A 449 18.99 -0.63 -4.74
CA SER A 449 18.52 -1.97 -4.38
C SER A 449 19.64 -2.97 -4.09
N ALA A 450 20.91 -2.61 -4.32
CA ALA A 450 22.06 -3.45 -4.00
C ALA A 450 22.66 -3.03 -2.66
N TYR A 451 22.91 -3.97 -1.77
CA TYR A 451 23.40 -3.72 -0.42
C TYR A 451 24.81 -4.26 -0.16
N ASN A 452 25.36 -5.01 -1.10
CA ASN A 452 26.72 -5.58 -0.97
C ASN A 452 27.56 -5.18 -2.15
N TYR A 453 28.71 -4.57 -1.86
CA TYR A 453 29.65 -4.05 -2.83
C TYR A 453 31.04 -4.56 -2.53
N THR A 454 31.83 -4.67 -3.57
CA THR A 454 33.27 -4.88 -3.47
C THR A 454 34.00 -3.77 -4.23
N CYS A 455 35.20 -3.44 -3.86
CA CYS A 455 36.10 -2.69 -4.68
C CYS A 455 37.56 -3.05 -4.44
N SER A 456 38.40 -2.83 -5.44
CA SER A 456 39.83 -3.09 -5.34
C SER A 456 40.59 -1.79 -5.54
N LEU A 457 41.62 -1.58 -4.75
CA LEU A 457 42.47 -0.39 -4.76
C LEU A 457 43.96 -0.77 -4.86
N GLY A 458 44.79 0.15 -5.34
CA GLY A 458 46.23 -0.03 -5.27
C GLY A 458 46.76 -0.14 -3.83
N SER A 459 47.83 -0.89 -3.65
CA SER A 459 48.38 -1.18 -2.32
C SER A 459 48.89 0.07 -1.59
N GLU A 460 49.20 1.14 -2.31
CA GLU A 460 49.64 2.44 -1.79
C GLU A 460 48.51 3.29 -1.19
N ILE A 461 47.26 2.99 -1.49
CA ILE A 461 46.11 3.72 -0.93
C ILE A 461 45.92 3.30 0.54
N THR A 462 46.04 4.28 1.44
CA THR A 462 45.94 4.04 2.90
C THR A 462 44.60 4.45 3.49
N LYS A 463 43.80 5.25 2.77
CA LYS A 463 42.51 5.72 3.21
C LYS A 463 41.58 6.02 2.02
N VAL A 464 40.30 5.96 2.28
CA VAL A 464 39.21 6.33 1.36
C VAL A 464 38.20 7.23 2.05
N THR A 465 37.45 8.01 1.26
CA THR A 465 36.30 8.77 1.77
C THR A 465 35.02 8.14 1.25
N VAL A 466 34.14 7.73 2.17
CA VAL A 466 32.82 7.21 1.86
C VAL A 466 31.81 8.36 1.85
N ASN A 467 31.15 8.58 0.72
CA ASN A 467 30.07 9.54 0.58
C ASN A 467 28.77 8.78 0.29
N ALA A 468 27.73 9.07 1.08
CA ALA A 468 26.42 8.48 0.89
C ALA A 468 25.34 9.52 1.12
N THR A 469 24.30 9.47 0.28
CA THR A 469 23.13 10.35 0.39
C THR A 469 21.88 9.47 0.49
N PRO A 470 21.03 9.63 1.51
CA PRO A 470 19.82 8.86 1.61
C PRO A 470 18.81 9.28 0.54
N THR A 471 17.95 8.37 0.10
CA THR A 471 16.83 8.69 -0.81
C THR A 471 15.84 9.64 -0.15
N THR A 472 15.58 9.45 1.13
CA THR A 472 14.77 10.35 1.95
C THR A 472 15.66 11.30 2.74
N ALA A 473 15.54 12.60 2.50
CA ALA A 473 16.46 13.63 3.00
C ALA A 473 16.60 13.70 4.54
N ASP A 474 15.58 13.26 5.28
CA ASP A 474 15.56 13.30 6.74
C ASP A 474 16.13 12.02 7.41
N ASN A 475 16.57 11.04 6.64
CA ASN A 475 17.18 9.82 7.16
C ASN A 475 18.61 10.11 7.66
N ILE A 476 18.99 9.42 8.74
CA ILE A 476 20.34 9.51 9.30
C ILE A 476 21.23 8.49 8.61
N VAL A 477 22.39 8.91 8.14
CA VAL A 477 23.39 8.03 7.52
C VAL A 477 24.64 8.02 8.40
N GLU A 478 25.07 6.82 8.79
CA GLU A 478 26.28 6.55 9.59
C GLU A 478 27.26 5.71 8.78
N GLY A 479 28.54 5.73 9.13
CA GLY A 479 29.59 4.99 8.42
C GLY A 479 30.13 5.69 7.18
N THR A 480 29.93 7.01 7.07
CA THR A 480 30.48 7.89 6.04
C THR A 480 31.70 8.65 6.53
N GLY A 481 32.41 9.29 5.60
CA GLY A 481 33.62 10.07 5.89
C GLY A 481 34.90 9.31 5.59
N GLU A 482 36.01 9.75 6.19
CA GLU A 482 37.34 9.20 5.95
C GLU A 482 37.50 7.86 6.73
N ILE A 483 37.89 6.81 6.04
CA ILE A 483 38.10 5.45 6.58
C ILE A 483 39.55 5.04 6.28
N GLU A 484 40.31 4.68 7.31
CA GLU A 484 41.66 4.15 7.18
C GLU A 484 41.64 2.70 6.70
N LEU A 485 42.50 2.38 5.75
CA LEU A 485 42.69 1.05 5.18
C LEU A 485 43.96 0.41 5.76
N THR A 486 43.84 -0.20 6.93
CA THR A 486 45.01 -0.79 7.65
C THR A 486 45.38 -2.19 7.16
N ASP A 487 44.38 -2.91 6.63
CA ASP A 487 44.52 -4.32 6.24
C ASP A 487 44.45 -4.51 4.73
N THR A 488 44.81 -5.69 4.24
CA THR A 488 44.63 -6.07 2.83
C THR A 488 43.15 -6.11 2.43
N VAL A 489 42.26 -6.42 3.38
CA VAL A 489 40.80 -6.39 3.18
C VAL A 489 40.18 -5.58 4.32
N THR A 490 39.45 -4.54 3.96
CA THR A 490 38.70 -3.69 4.91
C THR A 490 37.22 -3.79 4.62
N ASN A 491 36.42 -4.11 5.65
CA ASN A 491 34.95 -4.11 5.56
C ASN A 491 34.41 -2.77 6.06
N ILE A 492 33.61 -2.11 5.22
CA ILE A 492 32.96 -0.84 5.55
C ILE A 492 31.44 -1.08 5.57
N GLU A 493 30.77 -0.59 6.60
CA GLU A 493 29.31 -0.62 6.70
C GLU A 493 28.76 0.81 6.72
N VAL A 494 27.83 1.10 5.81
CA VAL A 494 27.07 2.35 5.79
C VAL A 494 25.65 2.02 6.22
N THR A 495 25.22 2.57 7.36
CA THR A 495 23.89 2.35 7.92
C THR A 495 23.01 3.56 7.64
N VAL A 496 21.84 3.31 7.05
CA VAL A 496 20.79 4.31 6.86
C VAL A 496 19.68 4.04 7.87
N THR A 497 19.39 5.01 8.74
CA THR A 497 18.31 4.92 9.71
C THR A 497 17.18 5.88 9.31
N SER A 498 15.99 5.35 9.05
CA SER A 498 14.80 6.13 8.73
C SER A 498 14.21 6.82 9.96
N LYS A 499 13.30 7.78 9.78
CA LYS A 499 12.56 8.40 10.89
C LYS A 499 11.76 7.41 11.74
N SER A 500 11.34 6.29 11.17
CA SER A 500 10.65 5.21 11.89
C SER A 500 11.59 4.36 12.76
N GLY A 501 12.91 4.52 12.60
CA GLY A 501 13.94 3.70 13.27
C GLY A 501 14.31 2.42 12.50
N SER A 502 13.76 2.20 11.31
CA SER A 502 14.17 1.11 10.43
C SER A 502 15.59 1.34 9.92
N LYS A 503 16.38 0.26 9.79
CA LYS A 503 17.79 0.32 9.37
C LYS A 503 18.04 -0.48 8.11
N GLY A 504 18.74 0.13 7.15
CA GLY A 504 19.34 -0.53 5.99
C GLY A 504 20.86 -0.47 6.08
N ILE A 505 21.56 -1.55 5.78
CA ILE A 505 23.01 -1.64 5.88
C ILE A 505 23.60 -1.96 4.52
N TYR A 506 24.42 -1.06 4.01
CA TYR A 506 25.23 -1.24 2.80
C TYR A 506 26.62 -1.69 3.22
N LYS A 507 27.07 -2.84 2.69
CA LYS A 507 28.38 -3.44 3.02
C LYS A 507 29.31 -3.29 1.84
N ILE A 508 30.51 -2.77 2.09
CA ILE A 508 31.54 -2.57 1.09
C ILE A 508 32.80 -3.30 1.53
N VAL A 509 33.25 -4.26 0.73
CA VAL A 509 34.52 -4.96 0.94
C VAL A 509 35.58 -4.32 0.07
N VAL A 510 36.53 -3.61 0.69
CA VAL A 510 37.65 -2.98 0.01
C VAL A 510 38.85 -3.91 0.07
N THR A 511 39.43 -4.28 -1.08
CA THR A 511 40.61 -5.15 -1.17
C THR A 511 41.78 -4.38 -1.78
N LYS A 512 42.94 -4.41 -1.14
CA LYS A 512 44.18 -3.87 -1.69
C LYS A 512 44.84 -4.88 -2.63
N THR A 513 45.20 -4.44 -3.83
CA THR A 513 45.85 -5.26 -4.84
C THR A 513 47.12 -4.61 -5.32
N GLU A 514 48.07 -5.39 -5.87
CA GLU A 514 49.21 -4.82 -6.56
C GLU A 514 48.76 -4.08 -7.83
N ASP A 515 49.35 -2.92 -8.07
CA ASP A 515 48.99 -2.04 -9.17
C ASP A 515 49.48 -2.57 -10.54
N VAL A 516 48.53 -2.78 -11.45
CA VAL A 516 48.82 -3.05 -12.85
C VAL A 516 48.82 -1.71 -13.62
N LYS A 517 49.99 -1.13 -13.84
CA LYS A 517 50.14 0.16 -14.53
C LYS A 517 50.03 0.00 -16.05
N LEU A 518 48.81 0.01 -16.57
CA LEU A 518 48.51 0.04 -18.00
C LEU A 518 47.94 1.40 -18.41
N SER A 519 48.24 1.86 -19.60
CA SER A 519 47.56 3.02 -20.18
C SER A 519 46.08 2.66 -20.50
N PRO A 520 45.17 3.66 -20.57
CA PRO A 520 43.78 3.41 -20.97
C PRO A 520 43.64 2.64 -22.29
N ASP A 521 44.45 2.94 -23.31
CA ASP A 521 44.41 2.23 -24.59
C ASP A 521 44.88 0.76 -24.47
N GLU A 522 45.87 0.47 -23.63
CA GLU A 522 46.33 -0.89 -23.37
C GLU A 522 45.22 -1.69 -22.68
N ILE A 523 44.48 -1.06 -21.74
CA ILE A 523 43.33 -1.69 -21.05
C ILE A 523 42.23 -2.05 -22.07
N LEU A 524 41.82 -1.09 -22.92
CA LEU A 524 40.83 -1.34 -23.96
C LEU A 524 41.27 -2.42 -24.95
N SER A 525 42.53 -2.40 -25.36
CA SER A 525 43.09 -3.42 -26.24
C SER A 525 43.08 -4.81 -25.66
N LYS A 526 43.43 -4.97 -24.39
CA LYS A 526 43.40 -6.25 -23.68
C LYS A 526 41.99 -6.77 -23.47
N LEU A 527 41.00 -5.88 -23.32
CA LEU A 527 39.56 -6.22 -23.24
C LEU A 527 38.94 -6.43 -24.63
N GLN A 528 39.72 -6.31 -25.71
CA GLN A 528 39.26 -6.46 -27.09
C GLN A 528 38.14 -5.47 -27.47
N ILE A 529 38.12 -4.30 -26.85
CA ILE A 529 37.18 -3.24 -27.18
C ILE A 529 37.73 -2.49 -28.41
N ASN A 530 36.91 -2.40 -29.46
CA ASN A 530 37.28 -1.73 -30.69
C ASN A 530 37.44 -0.24 -30.46
N ASN A 531 38.68 0.27 -30.57
CA ASN A 531 39.02 1.68 -30.45
C ASN A 531 39.62 2.18 -31.78
N ASN A 532 38.88 3.02 -32.47
CA ASN A 532 39.37 3.68 -33.70
C ASN A 532 39.46 5.18 -33.46
N SER A 533 40.70 5.65 -33.15
CA SER A 533 40.99 7.05 -32.94
C SER A 533 40.09 7.74 -31.87
N GLY A 534 39.84 7.06 -30.77
CA GLY A 534 39.00 7.56 -29.67
C GLY A 534 37.50 7.26 -29.80
N TYR A 535 37.09 6.58 -30.88
CA TYR A 535 35.72 6.08 -31.03
C TYR A 535 35.65 4.60 -30.72
N LEU A 536 34.79 4.24 -29.77
CA LEU A 536 34.57 2.85 -29.35
C LEU A 536 33.33 2.27 -30.03
N SER A 537 33.44 1.06 -30.55
CA SER A 537 32.34 0.36 -31.22
C SER A 537 32.36 -1.15 -30.91
N GLY A 538 31.38 -1.90 -31.39
CA GLY A 538 31.28 -3.34 -31.19
C GLY A 538 30.46 -3.72 -29.97
N PHE A 539 29.54 -2.88 -29.53
CA PHE A 539 28.67 -3.13 -28.39
C PHE A 539 27.31 -3.66 -28.83
N ASP A 540 26.78 -4.64 -28.12
CA ASP A 540 25.44 -5.18 -28.40
C ASP A 540 24.36 -4.11 -28.13
N LEU A 541 23.42 -3.97 -29.06
CA LEU A 541 22.26 -3.10 -28.93
C LEU A 541 21.45 -3.45 -27.68
N GLY A 542 21.09 -2.43 -26.91
CA GLY A 542 20.31 -2.56 -25.68
C GLY A 542 21.12 -2.93 -24.43
N SER A 543 22.45 -3.08 -24.55
CA SER A 543 23.33 -3.23 -23.39
C SER A 543 23.29 -1.97 -22.52
N GLU A 544 23.35 -2.14 -21.22
CA GLU A 544 23.43 -1.03 -20.27
C GLU A 544 24.85 -0.43 -20.24
N ALA A 545 24.96 0.89 -20.26
CA ALA A 545 26.24 1.59 -20.32
C ALA A 545 27.18 1.28 -19.13
N TYR A 546 26.63 0.96 -17.96
CA TYR A 546 27.42 0.62 -16.78
C TYR A 546 28.21 -0.68 -16.95
N TYR A 547 27.75 -1.65 -17.78
CA TYR A 547 28.49 -2.89 -18.03
C TYR A 547 29.89 -2.63 -18.60
N LEU A 548 30.05 -1.58 -19.40
CA LEU A 548 31.34 -1.23 -19.96
C LEU A 548 32.34 -0.77 -18.87
N SER A 549 31.88 0.04 -17.93
CA SER A 549 32.70 0.45 -16.80
C SER A 549 32.96 -0.70 -15.83
N ASP A 550 31.98 -1.59 -15.63
CA ASP A 550 32.13 -2.77 -14.80
C ASP A 550 33.12 -3.79 -15.40
N LEU A 551 33.10 -3.97 -16.72
CA LEU A 551 34.06 -4.82 -17.41
C LEU A 551 35.51 -4.35 -17.18
N ILE A 552 35.75 -3.06 -17.28
CA ILE A 552 37.09 -2.47 -17.03
C ILE A 552 37.48 -2.66 -15.55
N ARG A 553 36.59 -2.35 -14.63
CA ARG A 553 36.85 -2.44 -13.19
C ARG A 553 37.09 -3.88 -12.71
N THR A 554 36.32 -4.84 -13.27
CA THR A 554 36.47 -6.27 -12.94
C THR A 554 37.87 -6.79 -13.33
N ASN A 555 38.36 -6.38 -14.50
CA ASN A 555 39.63 -6.89 -15.03
C ASN A 555 40.83 -6.07 -14.58
N TYR A 556 40.60 -4.77 -14.28
CA TYR A 556 41.65 -3.82 -13.87
C TYR A 556 41.14 -3.00 -12.67
N PRO A 557 41.14 -3.59 -11.46
CA PRO A 557 40.55 -2.96 -10.27
C PRO A 557 41.15 -1.62 -9.87
N SER A 558 42.45 -1.37 -10.16
CA SER A 558 43.11 -0.07 -9.93
C SER A 558 42.74 1.00 -10.95
N SER A 559 41.90 0.68 -11.95
CA SER A 559 41.45 1.64 -12.96
C SER A 559 40.15 2.30 -12.56
N ILE A 560 40.05 3.62 -12.74
CA ILE A 560 38.80 4.36 -12.61
C ILE A 560 38.14 4.44 -13.99
N SER A 561 36.92 3.99 -14.12
CA SER A 561 36.16 4.09 -15.36
C SER A 561 34.75 4.61 -15.10
N THR A 562 34.31 5.59 -15.90
CA THR A 562 32.98 6.21 -15.80
C THR A 562 32.39 6.45 -17.19
N VAL A 563 31.08 6.23 -17.34
CA VAL A 563 30.30 6.61 -18.52
C VAL A 563 29.51 7.87 -18.26
N SER A 564 29.33 8.70 -19.29
CA SER A 564 28.73 10.04 -19.17
C SER A 564 27.22 10.04 -18.87
N LYS A 565 26.52 8.93 -19.11
CA LYS A 565 25.08 8.77 -18.87
C LYS A 565 24.78 7.34 -18.43
N GLU A 566 23.76 7.19 -17.62
CA GLU A 566 23.15 5.90 -17.29
C GLU A 566 22.15 5.45 -18.36
N GLY A 567 21.76 4.18 -18.33
CA GLY A 567 20.82 3.57 -19.25
C GLY A 567 21.49 2.83 -20.40
N LYS A 568 20.75 2.62 -21.50
CA LYS A 568 21.25 1.91 -22.68
C LYS A 568 22.45 2.61 -23.27
N ILE A 569 23.43 1.82 -23.69
CA ILE A 569 24.60 2.33 -24.41
C ILE A 569 24.16 2.98 -25.73
N ALA A 570 24.65 4.19 -26.00
CA ALA A 570 24.19 5.02 -27.10
C ALA A 570 25.32 5.80 -27.73
N THR A 571 25.15 6.18 -28.99
CA THR A 571 26.09 7.04 -29.72
C THR A 571 26.25 8.40 -29.05
N GLY A 572 27.49 8.85 -28.92
CA GLY A 572 27.83 10.13 -28.31
C GLY A 572 28.02 10.06 -26.78
N MET A 573 27.74 8.94 -26.13
CA MET A 573 28.22 8.73 -24.76
C MET A 573 29.73 8.71 -24.70
N THR A 574 30.29 9.16 -23.58
CA THR A 574 31.73 9.12 -23.36
C THR A 574 32.09 8.15 -22.25
N LEU A 575 33.13 7.36 -22.48
CA LEU A 575 33.81 6.53 -21.48
C LEU A 575 35.13 7.25 -21.10
N LYS A 576 35.26 7.57 -19.83
CA LYS A 576 36.50 8.04 -19.25
C LYS A 576 37.21 6.88 -18.56
N VAL A 577 38.48 6.67 -18.85
CA VAL A 577 39.31 5.65 -18.22
C VAL A 577 40.56 6.30 -17.65
N THR A 578 40.85 6.06 -16.38
CA THR A 578 42.04 6.55 -15.68
C THR A 578 42.77 5.36 -15.03
N ASN A 579 44.05 5.20 -15.35
CA ASN A 579 44.98 4.29 -14.67
C ASN A 579 46.40 4.94 -14.80
N ASN A 580 47.28 4.40 -15.57
CA ASN A 580 48.54 5.05 -15.93
C ASN A 580 48.30 6.09 -17.07
N GLY A 581 47.71 7.22 -16.70
CA GLY A 581 47.19 8.26 -17.60
C GLY A 581 45.66 8.32 -17.60
N GLU A 582 45.11 9.31 -18.29
CA GLU A 582 43.65 9.52 -18.42
C GLU A 582 43.30 9.70 -19.90
N SER A 583 42.24 9.02 -20.34
CA SER A 583 41.69 9.17 -21.69
C SER A 583 40.18 9.18 -21.69
N ASN A 584 39.61 9.94 -22.62
CA ASN A 584 38.18 10.00 -22.89
C ASN A 584 37.89 9.41 -24.27
N TYR A 585 36.95 8.54 -24.35
CA TYR A 585 36.54 7.86 -25.58
C TYR A 585 35.08 8.15 -25.86
N THR A 586 34.69 8.22 -27.15
CA THR A 586 33.30 8.43 -27.54
C THR A 586 32.71 7.13 -28.10
N ILE A 587 31.55 6.74 -27.61
CA ILE A 587 30.86 5.52 -28.04
C ILE A 587 30.11 5.75 -29.34
N VAL A 588 30.17 4.76 -30.24
CA VAL A 588 29.47 4.75 -31.52
C VAL A 588 28.68 3.44 -31.62
N ILE A 589 27.37 3.52 -31.77
CA ILE A 589 26.47 2.44 -32.12
C ILE A 589 26.05 2.67 -33.56
N TYR A 590 26.48 1.80 -34.48
CA TYR A 590 26.16 1.96 -35.89
C TYR A 590 24.65 1.84 -36.14
N GLY A 591 24.08 2.88 -36.73
CA GLY A 591 22.64 3.04 -36.96
C GLY A 591 21.95 3.97 -35.97
N ASP A 592 22.45 4.12 -34.74
CA ASP A 592 21.96 5.09 -33.76
C ASP A 592 22.62 6.45 -34.00
N ASN A 593 22.03 7.27 -34.83
CA ASN A 593 22.55 8.60 -35.15
C ASN A 593 21.80 9.73 -34.43
N ASN A 594 20.86 9.39 -33.54
CA ASN A 594 20.19 10.31 -32.66
C ASN A 594 20.73 10.26 -31.21
N GLY A 595 21.41 9.16 -30.82
CA GLY A 595 22.03 8.98 -29.51
C GLY A 595 21.05 8.55 -28.41
N ASP A 596 19.98 7.83 -28.75
CA ASP A 596 19.02 7.30 -27.80
C ASP A 596 19.22 5.81 -27.46
N GLY A 597 20.14 5.12 -28.16
CA GLY A 597 20.49 3.72 -27.95
C GLY A 597 19.54 2.73 -28.66
N GLU A 598 18.68 3.21 -29.52
CA GLU A 598 17.81 2.43 -30.40
C GLU A 598 18.15 2.69 -31.86
N ILE A 599 17.69 1.84 -32.78
CA ILE A 599 17.82 2.06 -34.22
C ILE A 599 16.40 2.02 -34.78
N ASP A 600 15.83 3.20 -35.03
CA ASP A 600 14.44 3.32 -35.42
C ASP A 600 14.22 4.31 -36.59
N ILE A 601 12.94 4.66 -36.83
CA ILE A 601 12.55 5.55 -37.92
C ILE A 601 13.13 6.97 -37.77
N VAL A 602 13.47 7.39 -36.55
CA VAL A 602 14.04 8.73 -36.28
C VAL A 602 15.45 8.79 -36.86
N ASP A 603 16.23 7.70 -36.70
CA ASP A 603 17.58 7.58 -37.24
C ASP A 603 17.54 7.55 -38.76
N LEU A 604 16.63 6.76 -39.36
CA LEU A 604 16.44 6.72 -40.79
C LEU A 604 16.19 8.11 -41.37
N LEU A 605 15.30 8.88 -40.72
CA LEU A 605 14.94 10.23 -41.15
C LEU A 605 16.13 11.20 -41.03
N LYS A 606 17.00 11.06 -40.00
CA LYS A 606 18.17 11.88 -39.83
C LYS A 606 19.23 11.63 -40.93
N VAL A 607 19.51 10.36 -41.27
CA VAL A 607 20.40 10.00 -42.35
C VAL A 607 19.82 10.50 -43.69
N GLN A 608 18.55 10.31 -43.96
CA GLN A 608 17.89 10.82 -45.15
C GLN A 608 18.05 12.34 -45.30
N LYS A 609 17.83 13.10 -44.23
CA LYS A 609 18.01 14.58 -44.23
C LYS A 609 19.47 14.97 -44.46
N SER A 610 20.41 14.17 -43.94
CA SER A 610 21.84 14.43 -44.16
C SER A 610 22.24 14.22 -45.60
N ILE A 611 21.80 13.13 -46.22
CA ILE A 611 22.07 12.83 -47.66
C ILE A 611 21.47 13.91 -48.57
N LEU A 612 20.28 14.40 -48.21
CA LEU A 612 19.61 15.48 -48.97
C LEU A 612 20.16 16.88 -48.67
N GLY A 613 21.17 17.00 -47.82
CA GLY A 613 21.75 18.27 -47.44
C GLY A 613 20.85 19.18 -46.58
N ALA A 614 19.75 18.66 -46.07
CA ALA A 614 18.81 19.40 -45.24
C ALA A 614 19.25 19.51 -43.77
N SER A 615 20.15 18.64 -43.31
CA SER A 615 20.82 18.70 -42.01
C SER A 615 22.20 18.10 -42.10
N LYS A 616 23.09 18.47 -41.17
CA LYS A 616 24.46 17.94 -41.15
C LYS A 616 24.62 17.06 -39.91
N LEU A 617 25.16 15.86 -40.11
CA LEU A 617 25.61 14.97 -39.02
C LEU A 617 27.11 15.19 -38.83
N GLU A 618 27.58 15.15 -37.57
CA GLU A 618 29.01 15.41 -37.24
C GLU A 618 29.46 14.44 -36.14
N GLY A 619 30.81 14.26 -36.05
CA GLY A 619 31.46 13.47 -35.00
C GLY A 619 30.93 12.02 -34.91
N ALA A 620 30.58 11.57 -33.72
CA ALA A 620 30.09 10.22 -33.48
C ALA A 620 28.82 9.90 -34.26
N TYR A 621 27.92 10.87 -34.43
CA TYR A 621 26.65 10.70 -35.14
C TYR A 621 26.83 10.51 -36.65
N LEU A 622 27.79 11.20 -37.23
CA LEU A 622 28.18 10.98 -38.65
C LEU A 622 28.76 9.58 -38.78
N LYS A 623 29.65 9.19 -37.85
CA LYS A 623 30.29 7.87 -37.88
C LYS A 623 29.26 6.74 -37.66
N ALA A 624 28.29 6.94 -36.79
CA ALA A 624 27.18 5.99 -36.57
C ALA A 624 26.29 5.82 -37.80
N SER A 625 26.25 6.82 -38.69
CA SER A 625 25.43 6.79 -39.91
C SER A 625 26.09 6.03 -41.06
N ASP A 626 27.40 5.84 -41.04
CA ASP A 626 28.16 5.02 -42.00
C ASP A 626 28.11 3.56 -41.55
N VAL A 627 26.96 2.93 -41.76
CA VAL A 627 26.67 1.56 -41.26
C VAL A 627 27.30 0.47 -42.13
N ASN A 628 27.79 0.81 -43.32
CA ASN A 628 28.56 -0.10 -44.16
C ASN A 628 30.05 0.00 -43.95
N LYS A 629 30.49 1.05 -43.21
CA LYS A 629 31.89 1.35 -42.81
C LYS A 629 32.81 1.59 -44.02
N ASP A 630 32.27 2.17 -45.11
CA ASP A 630 33.05 2.51 -46.31
C ASP A 630 33.60 3.95 -46.28
N GLY A 631 33.22 4.77 -45.32
CA GLY A 631 33.70 6.13 -45.09
C GLY A 631 32.80 7.20 -45.68
N GLU A 632 31.75 6.87 -46.40
CA GLU A 632 30.75 7.78 -46.95
C GLU A 632 29.38 7.50 -46.35
N VAL A 633 28.53 8.52 -46.16
CA VAL A 633 27.13 8.33 -45.72
C VAL A 633 26.23 8.59 -46.91
N ASP A 634 25.70 7.51 -47.47
CA ASP A 634 24.93 7.54 -48.70
C ASP A 634 23.65 6.71 -48.67
N ILE A 635 23.04 6.47 -49.84
CA ILE A 635 21.81 5.71 -49.96
C ILE A 635 21.96 4.22 -49.54
N VAL A 636 23.19 3.69 -49.55
CA VAL A 636 23.45 2.29 -49.17
C VAL A 636 23.27 2.15 -47.64
N ASP A 637 23.76 3.16 -46.87
CA ASP A 637 23.59 3.20 -45.42
C ASP A 637 22.10 3.35 -45.04
N LEU A 638 21.41 4.26 -45.73
CA LEU A 638 19.96 4.44 -45.53
C LEU A 638 19.20 3.15 -45.73
N LEU A 639 19.54 2.39 -46.80
CA LEU A 639 18.90 1.08 -47.09
C LEU A 639 19.23 0.02 -46.03
N LYS A 640 20.45 0.04 -45.46
CA LYS A 640 20.84 -0.90 -44.39
C LYS A 640 20.09 -0.57 -43.08
N ILE A 641 19.95 0.69 -42.71
CA ILE A 641 19.18 1.13 -41.55
C ILE A 641 17.71 0.73 -41.75
N GLN A 642 17.14 0.98 -42.95
CA GLN A 642 15.77 0.56 -43.27
C GLN A 642 15.56 -0.96 -43.14
N LYS A 643 16.50 -1.77 -43.64
CA LYS A 643 16.43 -3.23 -43.52
C LYS A 643 16.54 -3.70 -42.08
N HIS A 644 17.32 -3.02 -41.25
CA HIS A 644 17.44 -3.31 -39.83
C HIS A 644 16.10 -3.05 -39.11
N ILE A 645 15.49 -1.89 -39.33
CA ILE A 645 14.19 -1.51 -38.74
C ILE A 645 13.09 -2.50 -39.15
N LEU A 646 13.14 -2.95 -40.41
CA LEU A 646 12.18 -3.95 -40.93
C LEU A 646 12.52 -5.40 -40.53
N ASN A 647 13.54 -5.64 -39.72
CA ASN A 647 14.04 -6.94 -39.31
C ASN A 647 14.43 -7.86 -40.48
N VAL A 648 14.80 -7.29 -41.63
CA VAL A 648 15.27 -8.03 -42.83
C VAL A 648 16.74 -8.41 -42.68
N SER A 649 17.57 -7.52 -42.17
CA SER A 649 18.98 -7.80 -41.83
C SER A 649 19.41 -6.87 -40.69
N LYS A 650 20.23 -7.38 -39.76
CA LYS A 650 20.79 -6.58 -38.67
C LYS A 650 22.02 -5.82 -39.14
N ILE A 651 22.23 -4.66 -38.55
CA ILE A 651 23.48 -3.89 -38.66
C ILE A 651 24.49 -4.52 -37.71
N GLU A 652 25.69 -4.80 -38.18
CA GLU A 652 26.83 -5.25 -37.36
C GLU A 652 27.46 -4.07 -36.65
N GLN A 653 27.58 -4.17 -35.34
CA GLN A 653 28.14 -3.13 -34.49
C GLN A 653 29.67 -3.08 -34.52
#